data_6c5fbfc2299f38d7eec1b24b658bf1d5
#
_entry.id   6c5fbfc2299f38d7eec1b24b658bf1d5
#
_cell.length_a   1.000
_cell.length_b   1.000
_cell.length_c   1.000
_cell.angle_alpha   90.00
_cell.angle_beta   90.00
_cell.angle_gamma   90.00
#
_symmetry.space_group_name_H-M   'P 1'
#
loop_
_entity.id
_entity.type
_entity.pdbx_description
1 polymer ?
#
loop_
_entity_poly.entity_id
_entity_poly.type
_entity_poly.pdbx_seq_one_letter_code
_entity_poly.pdbx_strand_id
1 'polypeptide(L)'
;MSIRTLSRIAAHVAGASQKGSDMTSSSDSARAQAAFTAAFEAELAQSGTPLAAPAVLRAAAIASRAQLAERWAETQAADAARPADAAVRRVHYLSMEFLMGRALSNALAALGMTDTLNQALGAAPAPKSLSEVLEAEPDAALGNGGLGRLAACFLDSFAELGLPSFGYGLRYRYGMFAQAIQQGRQVEAPDDWMRLGQPWEVPRPQTRYRVGFGGRVAVEAGQHRWLPAEVIEAEAFDFIVPAHHSRRVATLRQWNAVATETIDFQAFCHGDYQGAARAQVAADSLNWVLYPDDSTEAGRELRLRQEAFLVSASLQDVIARHLAEGRPLHELGRSNAIHLNDTHPALAPAELMRLLLDEHGLSWESAWTITRQAVSYTNHTLMPEALETWPVRMFEALLPRHLQIIYEINFRFLAEVEARFPGDEALVKRVSLIDESGERRVRMAALSIVASHRVNGVAALHSELMVQTIFADYARIFPERFHNVTNGVTPRRWVQQANPALSRLIDARIGTGWRKDLAELKALKPLAADAGFCAELAAVKRGNKERLAARIRSELGVSVNPASLFDVQIKRIHEYKRQLLNLLHVVARYHAIIDQPNADWTPRTVVIAGKAASAYVAAKSIIQLAHDIGRVVNSDPRVGDKLKLVFLPNYGVSLAEVIIPAADLSEQISTAGTEASGTGNMKFALNGALTIGTWDGANIEMAQAFGEENMFTFGLRTPDVEKIKSLGYDPRLYVEENAQLRRVIDAIAGGAFSGGDATRYRALTDRLLSSDVYMLMADFADYVATQARVDALYADPAAWSRQAALNIAGMGWFSSDRTIAEYVERVWSRASLG
;
A
#
# COMPACT_ATOMS: atom_id res chain seq x y z
N MET A 1 1.73 -24.49 -4.55
CA MET A 1 1.83 -24.87 -3.11
C MET A 1 0.59 -25.67 -2.74
N SER A 2 0.70 -26.83 -2.08
CA SER A 2 -0.46 -27.67 -1.85
C SER A 2 -1.27 -27.23 -0.63
N ILE A 3 -2.58 -27.46 -0.65
CA ILE A 3 -3.54 -27.30 0.47
C ILE A 3 -2.99 -27.87 1.80
N ARG A 4 -2.09 -28.87 1.73
CA ARG A 4 -1.41 -29.46 2.89
C ARG A 4 -0.50 -28.47 3.65
N THR A 5 0.03 -27.42 3.01
CA THR A 5 0.92 -26.45 3.67
C THR A 5 0.11 -25.37 4.39
N LEU A 6 -0.98 -24.87 3.81
CA LEU A 6 -1.90 -23.95 4.50
C LEU A 6 -2.56 -24.67 5.68
N SER A 7 -2.99 -25.93 5.50
CA SER A 7 -3.54 -26.77 6.55
C SER A 7 -2.50 -27.10 7.66
N ARG A 8 -1.22 -27.28 7.33
CA ARG A 8 -0.16 -27.48 8.32
C ARG A 8 0.18 -26.21 9.10
N ILE A 9 0.18 -25.04 8.45
CA ILE A 9 0.40 -23.74 9.12
C ILE A 9 -0.81 -23.42 10.02
N ALA A 10 -2.03 -23.59 9.53
CA ALA A 10 -3.25 -23.47 10.34
C ALA A 10 -3.24 -24.49 11.52
N ALA A 11 -2.82 -25.72 11.29
CA ALA A 11 -2.67 -26.73 12.35
C ALA A 11 -1.53 -26.43 13.32
N HIS A 12 -0.42 -25.84 12.86
CA HIS A 12 0.70 -25.42 13.73
C HIS A 12 0.37 -24.16 14.55
N VAL A 13 -0.40 -23.25 13.98
CA VAL A 13 -0.94 -22.07 14.69
C VAL A 13 -2.11 -22.46 15.61
N ALA A 14 -2.92 -23.45 15.20
CA ALA A 14 -4.06 -23.96 15.96
C ALA A 14 -3.69 -25.01 17.02
N GLY A 15 -2.44 -25.45 17.11
CA GLY A 15 -1.98 -26.52 18.02
C GLY A 15 -2.22 -26.29 19.54
N ALA A 16 -2.92 -25.21 19.90
CA ALA A 16 -3.35 -24.91 21.28
C ALA A 16 -4.87 -24.72 21.45
N SER A 17 -5.69 -24.86 20.39
CA SER A 17 -7.13 -24.52 20.46
C SER A 17 -8.05 -25.45 19.67
N GLN A 18 -7.83 -26.78 19.74
CA GLN A 18 -8.83 -27.74 19.23
C GLN A 18 -9.86 -28.15 20.29
N LYS A 19 -10.40 -27.17 21.05
CA LYS A 19 -11.67 -27.31 21.76
C LYS A 19 -12.43 -25.99 21.61
N GLY A 20 -13.22 -25.86 20.56
CA GLY A 20 -14.12 -24.71 20.43
C GLY A 20 -14.28 -24.11 19.01
N SER A 21 -14.21 -24.90 17.94
CA SER A 21 -14.52 -24.41 16.61
C SER A 21 -15.59 -25.26 15.93
N ASP A 22 -16.79 -25.25 16.51
CA ASP A 22 -17.98 -25.55 15.72
C ASP A 22 -19.09 -24.61 16.19
N MET A 23 -19.56 -23.81 15.23
CA MET A 23 -20.81 -23.03 15.23
C MET A 23 -21.18 -22.41 16.58
N THR A 24 -21.07 -21.09 16.69
CA THR A 24 -21.87 -20.33 17.68
C THR A 24 -23.29 -20.89 17.64
N SER A 25 -23.81 -21.32 18.76
CA SER A 25 -25.20 -21.80 18.84
C SER A 25 -26.12 -20.69 18.34
N SER A 26 -27.29 -21.03 17.78
CA SER A 26 -28.26 -20.01 17.35
C SER A 26 -28.60 -19.01 18.47
N SER A 27 -28.49 -19.45 19.72
CA SER A 27 -28.65 -18.62 20.92
C SER A 27 -27.52 -17.59 21.10
N ASP A 28 -26.26 -17.93 20.77
CA ASP A 28 -25.12 -17.01 20.89
C ASP A 28 -25.16 -15.93 19.80
N SER A 29 -25.56 -16.30 18.57
CA SER A 29 -25.78 -15.34 17.49
C SER A 29 -26.90 -14.36 17.81
N ALA A 30 -28.04 -14.84 18.29
CA ALA A 30 -29.16 -13.98 18.71
C ALA A 30 -28.78 -13.05 19.85
N ARG A 31 -27.98 -13.52 20.83
CA ARG A 31 -27.46 -12.71 21.93
C ARG A 31 -26.52 -11.61 21.44
N ALA A 32 -25.62 -11.93 20.52
CA ALA A 32 -24.68 -10.97 19.93
C ALA A 32 -25.42 -9.88 19.12
N GLN A 33 -26.45 -10.26 18.34
CA GLN A 33 -27.32 -9.33 17.62
C GLN A 33 -28.09 -8.40 18.56
N ALA A 34 -28.68 -8.94 19.63
CA ALA A 34 -29.37 -8.14 20.63
C ALA A 34 -28.43 -7.15 21.35
N ALA A 35 -27.21 -7.59 21.70
CA ALA A 35 -26.20 -6.74 22.31
C ALA A 35 -25.74 -5.62 21.37
N PHE A 36 -25.56 -5.94 20.08
CA PHE A 36 -25.21 -4.96 19.04
C PHE A 36 -26.32 -3.91 18.90
N THR A 37 -27.59 -4.34 18.78
CA THR A 37 -28.74 -3.45 18.61
C THR A 37 -28.88 -2.53 19.84
N ALA A 38 -28.79 -3.07 21.05
CA ALA A 38 -28.87 -2.29 22.28
C ALA A 38 -27.74 -1.23 22.38
N ALA A 39 -26.51 -1.59 22.04
CA ALA A 39 -25.38 -0.64 22.02
C ALA A 39 -25.58 0.43 20.94
N PHE A 40 -26.06 0.06 19.76
CA PHE A 40 -26.35 0.99 18.66
C PHE A 40 -27.44 2.00 19.05
N GLU A 41 -28.56 1.55 19.62
CA GLU A 41 -29.68 2.40 20.05
C GLU A 41 -29.25 3.34 21.20
N ALA A 42 -28.44 2.84 22.15
CA ALA A 42 -27.92 3.65 23.24
C ALA A 42 -27.03 4.81 22.75
N GLU A 43 -26.17 4.56 21.77
CA GLU A 43 -25.34 5.61 21.15
C GLU A 43 -26.17 6.59 20.32
N LEU A 44 -27.17 6.11 19.59
CA LEU A 44 -28.09 6.97 18.83
C LEU A 44 -28.86 7.92 19.74
N ALA A 45 -29.32 7.46 20.89
CA ALA A 45 -30.04 8.28 21.84
C ALA A 45 -29.23 9.49 22.37
N GLN A 46 -27.88 9.41 22.31
CA GLN A 46 -26.98 10.49 22.71
C GLN A 46 -26.73 11.51 21.58
N SER A 47 -27.09 11.18 20.35
CA SER A 47 -26.70 11.96 19.15
C SER A 47 -27.65 13.14 18.84
N GLY A 48 -28.77 13.28 19.55
CA GLY A 48 -29.77 14.35 19.29
C GLY A 48 -30.59 14.11 18.01
N THR A 49 -31.52 15.03 17.72
CA THR A 49 -32.36 14.99 16.51
C THR A 49 -32.20 16.28 15.69
N PRO A 50 -32.24 16.21 14.34
CA PRO A 50 -32.44 15.04 13.48
C PRO A 50 -31.17 14.15 13.38
N LEU A 51 -31.38 12.83 13.25
CA LEU A 51 -30.28 11.87 13.06
C LEU A 51 -29.69 12.02 11.65
N ALA A 52 -28.43 12.47 11.57
CA ALA A 52 -27.67 12.53 10.31
C ALA A 52 -26.80 11.26 10.14
N ALA A 53 -26.44 10.94 8.87
CA ALA A 53 -25.61 9.77 8.56
C ALA A 53 -24.31 9.66 9.39
N PRO A 54 -23.55 10.75 9.70
CA PRO A 54 -22.38 10.66 10.58
C PRO A 54 -22.68 10.21 12.01
N ALA A 55 -23.83 10.58 12.59
CA ALA A 55 -24.24 10.15 13.92
C ALA A 55 -24.56 8.65 13.95
N VAL A 56 -25.27 8.18 12.94
CA VAL A 56 -25.60 6.76 12.75
C VAL A 56 -24.33 5.93 12.49
N LEU A 57 -23.42 6.43 11.66
CA LEU A 57 -22.10 5.84 11.44
C LEU A 57 -21.35 5.66 12.75
N ARG A 58 -21.28 6.72 13.57
CA ARG A 58 -20.59 6.69 14.86
C ARG A 58 -21.20 5.65 15.79
N ALA A 59 -22.53 5.59 15.91
CA ALA A 59 -23.23 4.62 16.74
C ALA A 59 -22.97 3.18 16.29
N ALA A 60 -23.05 2.91 14.97
CA ALA A 60 -22.77 1.60 14.40
C ALA A 60 -21.31 1.18 14.61
N ALA A 61 -20.37 2.12 14.46
CA ALA A 61 -18.95 1.88 14.68
C ALA A 61 -18.63 1.55 16.15
N ILE A 62 -19.20 2.28 17.11
CA ILE A 62 -19.04 2.03 18.55
C ILE A 62 -19.63 0.68 18.94
N ALA A 63 -20.84 0.35 18.45
CA ALA A 63 -21.47 -0.95 18.69
C ALA A 63 -20.63 -2.11 18.12
N SER A 64 -20.09 -1.95 16.92
CA SER A 64 -19.19 -2.93 16.30
C SER A 64 -17.89 -3.08 17.10
N ARG A 65 -17.27 -1.96 17.49
CA ARG A 65 -16.03 -1.95 18.27
C ARG A 65 -16.21 -2.62 19.63
N ALA A 66 -17.35 -2.47 20.30
CA ALA A 66 -17.63 -3.14 21.58
C ALA A 66 -17.53 -4.67 21.44
N GLN A 67 -18.09 -5.25 20.39
CA GLN A 67 -17.96 -6.69 20.11
C GLN A 67 -16.55 -7.10 19.69
N LEU A 68 -15.86 -6.25 18.94
CA LEU A 68 -14.46 -6.51 18.55
C LEU A 68 -13.53 -6.43 19.77
N ALA A 69 -13.84 -5.65 20.79
CA ALA A 69 -13.05 -5.57 22.02
C ALA A 69 -13.02 -6.90 22.80
N GLU A 70 -14.10 -7.67 22.80
CA GLU A 70 -14.14 -9.03 23.38
C GLU A 70 -13.19 -9.96 22.61
N ARG A 71 -13.29 -9.99 21.28
CA ARG A 71 -12.40 -10.78 20.42
C ARG A 71 -10.94 -10.37 20.59
N TRP A 72 -10.70 -9.09 20.79
CA TRP A 72 -9.36 -8.54 21.03
C TRP A 72 -8.77 -9.06 22.35
N ALA A 73 -9.54 -9.03 23.44
CA ALA A 73 -9.12 -9.58 24.73
C ALA A 73 -8.82 -11.07 24.65
N GLU A 74 -9.67 -11.86 24.01
CA GLU A 74 -9.46 -13.28 23.75
C GLU A 74 -8.15 -13.52 22.96
N THR A 75 -7.92 -12.73 21.91
CA THR A 75 -6.71 -12.83 21.09
C THR A 75 -5.46 -12.52 21.90
N GLN A 76 -5.46 -11.43 22.69
CA GLN A 76 -4.31 -11.05 23.52
C GLN A 76 -4.00 -12.13 24.59
N ALA A 77 -5.03 -12.68 25.23
CA ALA A 77 -4.86 -13.77 26.21
C ALA A 77 -4.26 -15.03 25.56
N ALA A 78 -4.77 -15.42 24.39
CA ALA A 78 -4.26 -16.56 23.65
C ALA A 78 -2.80 -16.36 23.17
N ASP A 79 -2.46 -15.15 22.75
CA ASP A 79 -1.10 -14.82 22.31
C ASP A 79 -0.10 -14.75 23.48
N ALA A 80 -0.53 -14.28 24.64
CA ALA A 80 0.30 -14.28 25.86
C ALA A 80 0.57 -15.70 26.40
N ALA A 81 -0.41 -16.60 26.26
CA ALA A 81 -0.30 -18.01 26.70
C ALA A 81 0.54 -18.89 25.75
N ARG A 82 1.08 -18.35 24.65
CA ARG A 82 1.87 -19.16 23.70
C ARG A 82 3.17 -19.65 24.32
N PRO A 83 3.56 -20.91 24.01
CA PRO A 83 4.86 -21.44 24.45
C PRO A 83 6.03 -20.56 23.97
N ALA A 84 7.07 -20.49 24.81
CA ALA A 84 8.29 -19.74 24.45
C ALA A 84 8.99 -20.32 23.21
N ASP A 85 8.86 -21.62 22.96
CA ASP A 85 9.43 -22.37 21.84
C ASP A 85 8.48 -22.53 20.65
N ALA A 86 7.38 -21.77 20.60
CA ALA A 86 6.42 -21.79 19.48
C ALA A 86 7.16 -21.64 18.13
N ALA A 87 6.80 -22.49 17.16
CA ALA A 87 7.46 -22.56 15.85
C ALA A 87 7.34 -21.24 15.06
N VAL A 88 6.22 -20.54 15.21
CA VAL A 88 5.96 -19.23 14.57
C VAL A 88 6.22 -18.13 15.60
N ARG A 89 7.06 -17.17 15.26
CA ARG A 89 7.37 -16.00 16.10
C ARG A 89 6.22 -15.01 16.09
N ARG A 90 6.14 -14.13 17.10
CA ARG A 90 5.25 -12.98 17.05
C ARG A 90 5.78 -11.97 16.03
N VAL A 91 4.92 -11.54 15.12
CA VAL A 91 5.30 -10.61 14.05
C VAL A 91 5.00 -9.17 14.47
N HIS A 92 6.02 -8.33 14.34
CA HIS A 92 5.96 -6.89 14.52
C HIS A 92 6.25 -6.25 13.17
N TYR A 93 5.19 -5.79 12.49
CA TYR A 93 5.27 -5.26 11.12
C TYR A 93 5.35 -3.73 11.16
N LEU A 94 6.56 -3.18 10.95
CA LEU A 94 6.81 -1.74 11.00
C LEU A 94 6.62 -1.13 9.62
N SER A 95 5.71 -0.16 9.50
CA SER A 95 5.44 0.53 8.24
C SER A 95 5.06 1.99 8.46
N MET A 96 5.56 2.86 7.60
CA MET A 96 5.15 4.27 7.57
C MET A 96 3.72 4.45 7.06
N GLU A 97 3.15 3.45 6.37
CA GLU A 97 1.83 3.53 5.76
C GLU A 97 0.96 2.33 6.12
N PHE A 98 -0.30 2.59 6.47
CA PHE A 98 -1.38 1.61 6.54
C PHE A 98 -2.64 2.16 5.89
N LEU A 99 -2.84 1.90 4.60
CA LEU A 99 -3.98 2.42 3.84
C LEU A 99 -5.23 1.54 4.10
N MET A 100 -5.86 1.74 5.26
CA MET A 100 -6.93 0.88 5.78
C MET A 100 -8.22 0.99 4.99
N GLY A 101 -8.58 2.19 4.52
CA GLY A 101 -9.91 2.46 3.98
C GLY A 101 -10.99 2.53 5.06
N ARG A 102 -12.24 2.48 4.65
CA ARG A 102 -13.41 2.45 5.56
C ARG A 102 -13.44 1.15 6.36
N ALA A 103 -13.81 1.23 7.63
CA ALA A 103 -13.75 0.11 8.55
C ALA A 103 -15.13 -0.51 8.84
N LEU A 104 -16.24 0.25 8.78
CA LEU A 104 -17.57 -0.21 9.19
C LEU A 104 -18.03 -1.42 8.37
N SER A 105 -17.91 -1.36 7.04
CA SER A 105 -18.33 -2.49 6.18
C SER A 105 -17.55 -3.77 6.50
N ASN A 106 -16.25 -3.65 6.77
CA ASN A 106 -15.39 -4.77 7.15
C ASN A 106 -15.78 -5.36 8.52
N ALA A 107 -16.00 -4.50 9.50
CA ALA A 107 -16.40 -4.89 10.86
C ALA A 107 -17.77 -5.59 10.86
N LEU A 108 -18.76 -5.02 10.17
CA LEU A 108 -20.10 -5.61 10.05
C LEU A 108 -20.09 -6.98 9.36
N ALA A 109 -19.32 -7.11 8.28
CA ALA A 109 -19.16 -8.40 7.57
C ALA A 109 -18.48 -9.45 8.47
N ALA A 110 -17.40 -9.10 9.15
CA ALA A 110 -16.68 -10.00 10.05
C ALA A 110 -17.48 -10.40 11.30
N LEU A 111 -18.36 -9.51 11.78
CA LEU A 111 -19.27 -9.78 12.91
C LEU A 111 -20.56 -10.48 12.50
N GLY A 112 -20.92 -10.51 11.20
CA GLY A 112 -22.21 -10.99 10.70
C GLY A 112 -23.38 -10.06 11.07
N MET A 113 -23.11 -8.75 11.22
CA MET A 113 -24.10 -7.75 11.70
C MET A 113 -24.67 -6.87 10.60
N THR A 114 -24.33 -7.12 9.33
CA THR A 114 -24.80 -6.30 8.19
C THR A 114 -26.33 -6.26 8.10
N ASP A 115 -26.99 -7.42 8.19
CA ASP A 115 -28.45 -7.51 8.11
C ASP A 115 -29.12 -6.95 9.37
N THR A 116 -28.50 -7.14 10.55
CA THR A 116 -28.98 -6.56 11.82
C THR A 116 -29.01 -5.05 11.76
N LEU A 117 -27.94 -4.42 11.25
CA LEU A 117 -27.91 -2.97 11.08
C LEU A 117 -28.91 -2.50 10.02
N ASN A 118 -29.04 -3.20 8.89
CA ASN A 118 -30.04 -2.88 7.86
C ASN A 118 -31.47 -2.89 8.42
N GLN A 119 -31.82 -3.88 9.25
CA GLN A 119 -33.11 -3.94 9.91
C GLN A 119 -33.33 -2.78 10.89
N ALA A 120 -32.31 -2.45 11.71
CA ALA A 120 -32.36 -1.32 12.63
C ALA A 120 -32.53 0.03 11.91
N LEU A 121 -31.88 0.22 10.76
CA LEU A 121 -32.03 1.42 9.93
C LEU A 121 -33.41 1.53 9.29
N GLY A 122 -34.04 0.44 8.94
CA GLY A 122 -35.41 0.41 8.40
C GLY A 122 -36.47 0.93 9.41
N ALA A 123 -36.20 0.83 10.69
CA ALA A 123 -37.04 1.34 11.78
C ALA A 123 -36.69 2.79 12.19
N ALA A 124 -35.55 3.32 11.78
CA ALA A 124 -35.05 4.65 12.16
C ALA A 124 -35.67 5.78 11.31
N PRO A 125 -35.83 6.98 11.86
CA PRO A 125 -36.35 8.13 11.12
C PRO A 125 -35.46 8.70 10.02
N ALA A 126 -34.15 8.40 10.03
CA ALA A 126 -33.10 8.71 9.00
C ALA A 126 -31.71 8.29 9.49
N PRO A 127 -30.74 8.00 8.62
CA PRO A 127 -30.81 7.73 7.17
C PRO A 127 -31.50 6.39 6.85
N LYS A 128 -31.97 6.22 5.62
CA LYS A 128 -32.82 5.08 5.24
C LYS A 128 -32.06 3.87 4.70
N SER A 129 -30.75 3.99 4.47
CA SER A 129 -29.95 2.93 3.89
C SER A 129 -28.55 2.81 4.47
N LEU A 130 -28.03 1.57 4.53
CA LEU A 130 -26.65 1.31 4.93
C LEU A 130 -25.66 1.96 3.97
N SER A 131 -25.97 2.06 2.68
CA SER A 131 -25.10 2.72 1.70
C SER A 131 -24.85 4.19 2.07
N GLU A 132 -25.90 4.88 2.51
CA GLU A 132 -25.81 6.29 2.92
C GLU A 132 -24.94 6.46 4.18
N VAL A 133 -25.05 5.52 5.13
CA VAL A 133 -24.21 5.49 6.34
C VAL A 133 -22.75 5.22 5.99
N LEU A 134 -22.49 4.25 5.12
CA LEU A 134 -21.13 3.89 4.68
C LEU A 134 -20.46 5.04 3.90
N GLU A 135 -21.21 5.80 3.09
CA GLU A 135 -20.66 6.96 2.36
C GLU A 135 -20.25 8.11 3.30
N ALA A 136 -20.82 8.17 4.51
CA ALA A 136 -20.42 9.17 5.51
C ALA A 136 -19.08 8.85 6.20
N GLU A 137 -18.58 7.61 6.08
CA GLU A 137 -17.29 7.21 6.67
C GLU A 137 -16.13 7.70 5.79
N PRO A 138 -15.22 8.55 6.29
CA PRO A 138 -13.99 8.90 5.59
C PRO A 138 -13.04 7.69 5.55
N ASP A 139 -12.22 7.59 4.49
CA ASP A 139 -11.08 6.68 4.49
C ASP A 139 -10.09 7.10 5.60
N ALA A 140 -9.59 6.16 6.38
CA ALA A 140 -8.51 6.44 7.33
C ALA A 140 -7.25 6.84 6.55
N ALA A 141 -6.82 8.09 6.68
CA ALA A 141 -5.75 8.68 5.86
C ALA A 141 -4.34 8.33 6.40
N LEU A 142 -4.10 7.05 6.65
CA LEU A 142 -2.86 6.52 7.23
C LEU A 142 -1.89 5.95 6.18
N GLY A 143 -2.14 6.18 4.91
CA GLY A 143 -1.32 5.70 3.81
C GLY A 143 -1.66 6.39 2.49
N ASN A 144 -0.84 6.14 1.45
CA ASN A 144 -0.97 6.79 0.16
C ASN A 144 -1.17 5.79 -0.99
N GLY A 145 -0.42 4.69 -1.03
CA GLY A 145 -0.34 3.86 -2.22
C GLY A 145 -0.27 2.37 -1.98
N GLY A 146 0.42 1.66 -2.90
CA GLY A 146 0.53 0.20 -2.91
C GLY A 146 1.15 -0.37 -1.65
N LEU A 147 2.20 0.26 -1.11
CA LEU A 147 2.90 -0.16 0.11
C LEU A 147 1.95 -0.15 1.32
N GLY A 148 1.23 0.96 1.53
CA GLY A 148 0.28 1.09 2.64
C GLY A 148 -0.94 0.17 2.48
N ARG A 149 -1.42 -0.03 1.24
CA ARG A 149 -2.53 -0.96 1.02
C ARG A 149 -2.11 -2.42 1.18
N LEU A 150 -0.87 -2.77 0.82
CA LEU A 150 -0.32 -4.11 1.09
C LEU A 150 -0.26 -4.37 2.59
N ALA A 151 0.27 -3.43 3.38
CA ALA A 151 0.32 -3.52 4.85
C ALA A 151 -1.08 -3.73 5.45
N ALA A 152 -2.10 -3.03 4.94
CA ALA A 152 -3.49 -3.21 5.36
C ALA A 152 -4.05 -4.60 4.97
N CYS A 153 -3.71 -5.14 3.79
CA CYS A 153 -4.06 -6.51 3.40
C CYS A 153 -3.37 -7.54 4.31
N PHE A 154 -2.14 -7.27 4.73
CA PHE A 154 -1.39 -8.15 5.63
C PHE A 154 -2.01 -8.20 7.02
N LEU A 155 -2.47 -7.08 7.58
CA LEU A 155 -3.20 -7.07 8.86
C LEU A 155 -4.48 -7.91 8.80
N ASP A 156 -5.24 -7.80 7.70
CA ASP A 156 -6.42 -8.64 7.45
C ASP A 156 -6.04 -10.13 7.43
N SER A 157 -4.98 -10.50 6.72
CA SER A 157 -4.48 -11.89 6.64
C SER A 157 -3.85 -12.37 7.95
N PHE A 158 -3.22 -11.50 8.74
CA PHE A 158 -2.74 -11.86 10.09
C PHE A 158 -3.88 -12.30 10.99
N ALA A 159 -4.98 -11.53 10.98
CA ALA A 159 -6.18 -11.90 11.72
C ALA A 159 -6.78 -13.21 11.22
N GLU A 160 -6.95 -13.34 9.90
CA GLU A 160 -7.58 -14.52 9.27
C GLU A 160 -6.81 -15.81 9.55
N LEU A 161 -5.48 -15.78 9.46
CA LEU A 161 -4.61 -16.93 9.74
C LEU A 161 -4.31 -17.11 11.25
N GLY A 162 -4.83 -16.24 12.10
CA GLY A 162 -4.60 -16.30 13.54
C GLY A 162 -3.13 -16.05 13.96
N LEU A 163 -2.36 -15.32 13.15
CA LEU A 163 -0.96 -15.02 13.41
C LEU A 163 -0.83 -14.03 14.56
N PRO A 164 -0.04 -14.32 15.62
CA PRO A 164 0.24 -13.38 16.69
C PRO A 164 1.03 -12.20 16.12
N SER A 165 0.40 -11.03 16.05
CA SER A 165 0.97 -9.92 15.29
C SER A 165 0.54 -8.55 15.77
N PHE A 166 1.42 -7.56 15.51
CA PHE A 166 1.15 -6.13 15.61
C PHE A 166 1.66 -5.43 14.36
N GLY A 167 0.83 -4.59 13.75
CA GLY A 167 1.28 -3.53 12.87
C GLY A 167 1.66 -2.31 13.71
N TYR A 168 2.75 -1.62 13.35
CA TYR A 168 3.18 -0.38 13.97
C TYR A 168 3.28 0.73 12.92
N GLY A 169 2.62 1.86 13.18
CA GLY A 169 2.57 3.01 12.29
C GLY A 169 2.49 4.34 13.05
N LEU A 170 2.41 5.43 12.30
CA LEU A 170 2.17 6.77 12.83
C LEU A 170 0.71 7.17 12.65
N ARG A 171 0.19 7.93 13.60
CA ARG A 171 -1.19 8.44 13.61
C ARG A 171 -1.24 9.79 12.92
N TYR A 172 -1.22 9.79 11.56
CA TYR A 172 -1.27 11.03 10.79
C TYR A 172 -2.62 11.73 10.92
N ARG A 173 -2.60 13.01 11.29
CA ARG A 173 -3.81 13.81 11.47
C ARG A 173 -4.44 14.23 10.16
N TYR A 174 -3.61 14.52 9.15
CA TYR A 174 -4.03 15.08 7.87
C TYR A 174 -3.65 14.20 6.68
N GLY A 175 -3.29 12.94 6.92
CA GLY A 175 -2.86 12.02 5.88
C GLY A 175 -1.64 12.52 5.10
N MET A 176 -1.57 12.16 3.82
CA MET A 176 -0.63 12.80 2.90
C MET A 176 -1.18 14.17 2.44
N PHE A 177 -2.38 14.20 1.91
CA PHE A 177 -3.26 15.34 1.61
C PHE A 177 -4.57 14.86 0.98
N ALA A 178 -5.62 15.67 1.04
CA ALA A 178 -6.79 15.56 0.17
C ALA A 178 -6.48 16.26 -1.16
N GLN A 179 -6.75 15.59 -2.30
CA GLN A 179 -6.54 16.15 -3.62
C GLN A 179 -7.80 16.84 -4.10
N ALA A 180 -7.69 18.15 -4.38
CA ALA A 180 -8.66 18.91 -5.15
C ALA A 180 -8.10 19.25 -6.54
N ILE A 181 -8.99 19.49 -7.50
CA ILE A 181 -8.62 19.95 -8.83
C ILE A 181 -9.16 21.36 -9.02
N GLN A 182 -8.26 22.32 -9.27
CA GLN A 182 -8.61 23.70 -9.58
C GLN A 182 -8.01 24.10 -10.93
N GLN A 183 -8.85 24.50 -11.86
CA GLN A 183 -8.43 24.82 -13.23
C GLN A 183 -7.59 23.71 -13.90
N GLY A 184 -7.97 22.44 -13.67
CA GLY A 184 -7.26 21.27 -14.17
C GLY A 184 -5.98 20.89 -13.40
N ARG A 185 -5.58 21.63 -12.38
CA ARG A 185 -4.36 21.41 -11.59
C ARG A 185 -4.67 20.78 -10.26
N GLN A 186 -3.79 19.88 -9.82
CA GLN A 186 -3.84 19.35 -8.46
C GLN A 186 -3.53 20.47 -7.45
N VAL A 187 -4.40 20.56 -6.45
CA VAL A 187 -4.21 21.40 -5.25
C VAL A 187 -4.33 20.48 -4.04
N GLU A 188 -3.38 20.59 -3.12
CA GLU A 188 -3.34 19.84 -1.89
C GLU A 188 -4.07 20.58 -0.77
N ALA A 189 -4.89 19.84 -0.02
CA ALA A 189 -5.55 20.31 1.19
C ALA A 189 -5.35 19.29 2.33
N PRO A 190 -5.46 19.70 3.61
CA PRO A 190 -5.45 18.74 4.70
C PRO A 190 -6.56 17.70 4.54
N ASP A 191 -6.21 16.42 4.69
CA ASP A 191 -7.18 15.31 4.73
C ASP A 191 -7.64 15.14 6.18
N ASP A 192 -8.63 15.95 6.60
CA ASP A 192 -9.12 16.02 7.99
C ASP A 192 -10.10 14.88 8.29
N TRP A 193 -9.64 13.64 8.13
CA TRP A 193 -10.42 12.42 8.31
C TRP A 193 -10.87 12.18 9.76
N MET A 194 -10.24 12.85 10.72
CA MET A 194 -10.56 12.75 12.14
C MET A 194 -11.61 13.76 12.62
N ARG A 195 -12.05 14.68 11.77
CA ARG A 195 -12.94 15.80 12.15
C ARG A 195 -14.23 15.37 12.87
N LEU A 196 -14.78 14.23 12.49
CA LEU A 196 -16.01 13.68 13.08
C LEU A 196 -15.74 12.77 14.31
N GLY A 197 -14.50 12.77 14.80
CA GLY A 197 -14.01 11.81 15.78
C GLY A 197 -13.61 10.47 15.13
N GLN A 198 -12.88 9.65 15.89
CA GLN A 198 -12.40 8.36 15.40
C GLN A 198 -12.92 7.22 16.28
N PRO A 199 -14.12 6.67 15.97
CA PRO A 199 -14.73 5.64 16.82
C PRO A 199 -13.98 4.29 16.79
N TRP A 200 -13.09 4.08 15.81
CA TRP A 200 -12.35 2.82 15.63
C TRP A 200 -11.08 2.73 16.48
N GLU A 201 -10.52 3.85 16.87
CA GLU A 201 -9.31 3.90 17.68
C GLU A 201 -9.61 3.68 19.17
N VAL A 202 -8.75 2.92 19.82
CA VAL A 202 -8.77 2.71 21.27
C VAL A 202 -7.50 3.33 21.85
N PRO A 203 -7.60 4.48 22.55
CA PRO A 203 -6.43 5.10 23.17
C PRO A 203 -5.88 4.22 24.30
N ARG A 204 -4.55 4.19 24.43
CA ARG A 204 -3.80 3.46 25.45
C ARG A 204 -2.93 4.43 26.25
N PRO A 205 -3.51 5.30 27.07
CA PRO A 205 -2.76 6.36 27.75
C PRO A 205 -1.67 5.84 28.71
N GLN A 206 -1.79 4.59 29.16
CA GLN A 206 -0.77 3.92 29.98
C GLN A 206 0.41 3.36 29.16
N THR A 207 0.30 3.31 27.83
CA THR A 207 1.36 2.83 26.92
C THR A 207 2.02 4.04 26.28
N ARG A 208 3.06 4.53 26.95
CA ARG A 208 3.84 5.70 26.52
C ARG A 208 5.33 5.38 26.54
N TYR A 209 6.03 5.87 25.55
CA TYR A 209 7.47 5.73 25.43
C TYR A 209 8.13 7.06 25.11
N ARG A 210 9.32 7.29 25.66
CA ARG A 210 10.09 8.52 25.44
C ARG A 210 11.04 8.32 24.25
N VAL A 211 10.99 9.24 23.31
CA VAL A 211 11.86 9.25 22.13
C VAL A 211 12.71 10.52 22.16
N GLY A 212 14.03 10.35 22.15
CA GLY A 212 14.98 11.45 22.20
C GLY A 212 15.42 11.90 20.82
N PHE A 213 15.81 13.20 20.72
CA PHE A 213 16.45 13.79 19.55
C PHE A 213 17.58 14.72 19.95
N GLY A 214 18.61 14.80 19.08
CA GLY A 214 19.73 15.70 19.25
C GLY A 214 20.60 15.41 20.48
N GLY A 215 21.22 16.45 21.01
CA GLY A 215 22.06 16.36 22.20
C GLY A 215 23.43 15.75 21.97
N ARG A 216 23.96 15.03 22.97
CA ARG A 216 25.30 14.46 22.93
C ARG A 216 25.39 13.09 23.56
N VAL A 217 26.41 12.34 23.21
CA VAL A 217 26.73 11.06 23.84
C VAL A 217 27.85 11.29 24.86
N ALA A 218 27.60 10.97 26.14
CA ALA A 218 28.61 10.93 27.19
C ALA A 218 29.11 9.48 27.35
N VAL A 219 30.35 9.34 27.83
CA VAL A 219 30.93 8.05 28.23
C VAL A 219 31.15 8.11 29.74
N GLU A 220 30.39 7.33 30.48
CA GLU A 220 30.44 7.26 31.96
C GLU A 220 30.78 5.82 32.37
N ALA A 221 31.89 5.64 33.10
CA ALA A 221 32.36 4.33 33.51
C ALA A 221 32.50 3.28 32.37
N GLY A 222 32.88 3.74 31.16
CA GLY A 222 33.00 2.90 29.97
C GLY A 222 31.69 2.57 29.25
N GLN A 223 30.58 3.08 29.73
CA GLN A 223 29.28 2.95 29.09
C GLN A 223 28.89 4.22 28.34
N HIS A 224 28.29 4.06 27.16
CA HIS A 224 27.76 5.18 26.40
C HIS A 224 26.39 5.57 26.95
N ARG A 225 26.20 6.86 27.17
CA ARG A 225 24.94 7.43 27.61
C ARG A 225 24.55 8.56 26.67
N TRP A 226 23.45 8.38 25.95
CA TRP A 226 22.87 9.45 25.14
C TRP A 226 22.09 10.41 26.03
N LEU A 227 22.42 11.70 25.93
CA LEU A 227 21.74 12.80 26.59
C LEU A 227 21.04 13.63 25.51
N PRO A 228 19.77 13.29 25.16
CA PRO A 228 19.03 14.00 24.10
C PRO A 228 18.77 15.45 24.50
N ALA A 229 18.76 16.34 23.51
CA ALA A 229 18.41 17.75 23.70
C ALA A 229 16.88 17.94 23.74
N GLU A 230 16.14 17.07 23.09
CA GLU A 230 14.68 17.07 23.03
C GLU A 230 14.15 15.66 23.32
N VAL A 231 13.05 15.58 24.03
CA VAL A 231 12.34 14.32 24.29
C VAL A 231 10.87 14.51 23.97
N ILE A 232 10.31 13.62 23.15
CA ILE A 232 8.88 13.55 22.79
C ILE A 232 8.32 12.24 23.31
N GLU A 233 7.11 12.25 23.84
CA GLU A 233 6.39 11.05 24.25
C GLU A 233 5.57 10.47 23.09
N ALA A 234 5.67 9.16 22.88
CA ALA A 234 4.85 8.40 21.96
C ALA A 234 3.71 7.74 22.73
N GLU A 235 2.47 8.17 22.50
CA GLU A 235 1.25 7.60 23.08
C GLU A 235 0.59 6.64 22.09
N ALA A 236 0.18 5.46 22.57
CA ALA A 236 -0.38 4.41 21.72
C ALA A 236 -1.88 4.57 21.48
N PHE A 237 -2.30 4.35 20.22
CA PHE A 237 -3.68 4.18 19.79
C PHE A 237 -3.79 2.85 19.03
N ASP A 238 -4.69 1.96 19.47
CA ASP A 238 -4.89 0.66 18.84
C ASP A 238 -6.12 0.66 17.93
N PHE A 239 -5.95 0.15 16.71
CA PHE A 239 -7.02 -0.12 15.75
C PHE A 239 -7.15 -1.63 15.59
N ILE A 240 -8.39 -2.17 15.73
CA ILE A 240 -8.67 -3.61 15.73
C ILE A 240 -9.10 -4.05 14.34
N VAL A 241 -8.38 -5.00 13.75
CA VAL A 241 -8.68 -5.59 12.44
C VAL A 241 -9.21 -7.00 12.63
N PRO A 242 -10.52 -7.27 12.38
CA PRO A 242 -11.10 -8.58 12.62
C PRO A 242 -10.84 -9.59 11.51
N ALA A 243 -10.72 -10.87 11.87
CA ALA A 243 -10.89 -12.00 10.96
C ALA A 243 -12.36 -12.20 10.60
N HIS A 244 -12.63 -12.74 9.40
CA HIS A 244 -13.98 -13.05 8.92
C HIS A 244 -14.40 -14.48 9.29
N HIS A 245 -13.48 -15.43 9.35
CA HIS A 245 -13.77 -16.84 9.55
C HIS A 245 -13.31 -17.38 10.89
N SER A 246 -12.89 -16.50 11.79
CA SER A 246 -12.53 -16.82 13.17
C SER A 246 -12.80 -15.66 14.11
N ARG A 247 -12.63 -15.86 15.43
CA ARG A 247 -12.73 -14.77 16.42
C ARG A 247 -11.41 -14.03 16.62
N ARG A 248 -10.35 -14.35 15.87
CA ARG A 248 -9.05 -13.69 15.96
C ARG A 248 -9.12 -12.27 15.42
N VAL A 249 -8.26 -11.42 15.92
CA VAL A 249 -8.05 -10.06 15.43
C VAL A 249 -6.56 -9.75 15.32
N ALA A 250 -6.19 -8.86 14.41
CA ALA A 250 -4.87 -8.22 14.40
C ALA A 250 -4.99 -6.81 14.99
N THR A 251 -3.89 -6.29 15.51
CA THR A 251 -3.82 -4.94 16.08
C THR A 251 -2.91 -4.07 15.24
N LEU A 252 -3.40 -2.91 14.81
CA LEU A 252 -2.57 -1.82 14.31
C LEU A 252 -2.37 -0.82 15.45
N ARG A 253 -1.14 -0.71 15.98
CA ARG A 253 -0.73 0.27 16.96
C ARG A 253 -0.16 1.50 16.27
N GLN A 254 -0.76 2.63 16.54
CA GLN A 254 -0.37 3.91 15.96
C GLN A 254 0.21 4.79 17.06
N TRP A 255 1.32 5.46 16.77
CA TRP A 255 1.98 6.36 17.68
C TRP A 255 1.56 7.80 17.44
N ASN A 256 1.09 8.45 18.52
CA ASN A 256 0.79 9.86 18.57
C ASN A 256 1.87 10.57 19.38
N ALA A 257 2.46 11.61 18.82
CA ALA A 257 3.49 12.39 19.48
C ALA A 257 2.85 13.41 20.44
N VAL A 258 3.37 13.47 21.65
CA VAL A 258 2.92 14.38 22.70
C VAL A 258 4.15 15.02 23.33
N ALA A 259 4.13 16.33 23.54
CA ALA A 259 5.19 17.01 24.28
C ALA A 259 5.24 16.53 25.72
N THR A 260 6.43 16.40 26.30
CA THR A 260 6.62 16.09 27.73
C THR A 260 6.03 17.18 28.61
N GLU A 261 6.05 18.43 28.14
CA GLU A 261 5.37 19.58 28.74
C GLU A 261 4.44 20.17 27.68
N THR A 262 3.12 19.99 27.85
CA THR A 262 2.12 20.39 26.86
C THR A 262 1.96 21.91 26.74
N ILE A 263 2.32 22.65 27.76
CA ILE A 263 2.29 24.12 27.77
C ILE A 263 3.35 24.67 28.72
N ASP A 264 4.12 25.67 28.27
CA ASP A 264 4.91 26.51 29.15
C ASP A 264 3.97 27.50 29.87
N PHE A 265 3.62 27.15 31.10
CA PHE A 265 2.66 27.95 31.87
C PHE A 265 3.20 29.33 32.22
N GLN A 266 4.51 29.50 32.37
CA GLN A 266 5.12 30.81 32.62
C GLN A 266 5.04 31.71 31.40
N ALA A 267 5.42 31.22 30.22
CA ALA A 267 5.25 31.95 28.97
C ALA A 267 3.78 32.36 28.76
N PHE A 268 2.85 31.43 29.02
CA PHE A 268 1.41 31.70 28.91
C PHE A 268 0.98 32.84 29.83
N CYS A 269 1.37 32.82 31.12
CA CYS A 269 1.06 33.86 32.08
C CYS A 269 1.65 35.23 31.73
N HIS A 270 2.77 35.26 30.99
CA HIS A 270 3.40 36.50 30.51
C HIS A 270 2.85 36.99 29.16
N GLY A 271 1.83 36.32 28.59
CA GLY A 271 1.18 36.71 27.34
C GLY A 271 1.86 36.19 26.07
N ASP A 272 2.92 35.37 26.17
CA ASP A 272 3.53 34.68 25.05
C ASP A 272 2.82 33.36 24.78
N TYR A 273 1.60 33.41 24.18
CA TYR A 273 0.79 32.25 23.88
C TYR A 273 1.41 31.33 22.81
N GLN A 274 2.16 31.90 21.88
CA GLN A 274 2.86 31.11 20.84
C GLN A 274 4.07 30.38 21.42
N GLY A 275 4.86 31.06 22.24
CA GLY A 275 5.98 30.45 22.96
C GLY A 275 5.51 29.33 23.89
N ALA A 276 4.41 29.57 24.60
CA ALA A 276 3.80 28.59 25.50
C ALA A 276 3.40 27.27 24.79
N ALA A 277 2.95 27.31 23.54
CA ALA A 277 2.52 26.14 22.77
C ALA A 277 3.66 25.50 21.95
N ARG A 278 4.86 26.05 21.91
CA ARG A 278 5.94 25.69 20.99
C ARG A 278 6.31 24.20 21.06
N ALA A 279 6.48 23.66 22.27
CA ALA A 279 6.85 22.26 22.46
C ALA A 279 5.76 21.31 21.93
N GLN A 280 4.48 21.63 22.21
CA GLN A 280 3.34 20.84 21.72
C GLN A 280 3.26 20.90 20.18
N VAL A 281 3.40 22.07 19.57
CA VAL A 281 3.40 22.21 18.11
C VAL A 281 4.54 21.43 17.46
N ALA A 282 5.74 21.45 18.06
CA ALA A 282 6.87 20.67 17.57
C ALA A 282 6.60 19.15 17.63
N ALA A 283 6.03 18.66 18.73
CA ALA A 283 5.61 17.26 18.84
C ALA A 283 4.50 16.91 17.84
N ASP A 284 3.43 17.71 17.79
CA ASP A 284 2.29 17.49 16.86
C ASP A 284 2.73 17.40 15.41
N SER A 285 3.74 18.16 15.00
CA SER A 285 4.24 18.20 13.63
C SER A 285 4.71 16.84 13.12
N LEU A 286 5.16 15.94 14.00
CA LEU A 286 5.53 14.55 13.66
C LEU A 286 4.33 13.74 13.13
N ASN A 287 3.13 14.08 13.57
CA ASN A 287 1.90 13.39 13.18
C ASN A 287 1.02 14.16 12.19
N TRP A 288 1.46 15.31 11.67
CA TRP A 288 0.59 16.08 10.79
C TRP A 288 0.41 15.40 9.43
N VAL A 289 1.50 15.15 8.72
CA VAL A 289 1.46 14.75 7.32
C VAL A 289 2.38 13.58 7.05
N LEU A 290 1.86 12.58 6.33
CA LEU A 290 2.64 11.51 5.74
C LEU A 290 3.44 12.06 4.55
N TYR A 291 4.75 11.79 4.51
CA TYR A 291 5.66 12.23 3.45
C TYR A 291 5.66 13.76 3.28
N PRO A 292 6.15 14.51 4.27
CA PRO A 292 6.40 15.94 4.09
C PRO A 292 7.32 16.17 2.88
N ASP A 293 7.23 17.36 2.30
CA ASP A 293 8.04 17.75 1.14
C ASP A 293 9.54 17.71 1.50
N ASP A 294 10.27 16.78 0.91
CA ASP A 294 11.70 16.52 1.15
C ASP A 294 12.62 17.25 0.16
N SER A 295 12.10 18.16 -0.63
CA SER A 295 12.89 19.08 -1.44
C SER A 295 13.68 20.06 -0.57
N THR A 296 13.19 20.33 0.66
CA THR A 296 13.83 21.20 1.64
C THR A 296 14.58 20.41 2.71
N GLU A 297 15.57 21.03 3.36
CA GLU A 297 16.30 20.39 4.47
C GLU A 297 15.39 20.12 5.66
N ALA A 298 14.52 21.07 6.01
CA ALA A 298 13.56 20.92 7.11
C ALA A 298 12.56 19.76 6.85
N GLY A 299 12.13 19.58 5.61
CA GLY A 299 11.25 18.46 5.26
C GLY A 299 11.96 17.11 5.34
N ARG A 300 13.22 17.03 4.92
CA ARG A 300 14.07 15.84 5.11
C ARG A 300 14.29 15.52 6.58
N GLU A 301 14.60 16.56 7.39
CA GLU A 301 14.74 16.40 8.84
C GLU A 301 13.46 15.84 9.46
N LEU A 302 12.30 16.40 9.13
CA LEU A 302 11.01 15.93 9.64
C LEU A 302 10.75 14.47 9.26
N ARG A 303 11.08 14.04 8.04
CA ARG A 303 10.96 12.62 7.63
C ARG A 303 11.85 11.71 8.48
N LEU A 304 13.12 12.06 8.68
CA LEU A 304 14.03 11.28 9.53
C LEU A 304 13.53 11.22 10.98
N ARG A 305 12.99 12.33 11.50
CA ARG A 305 12.37 12.37 12.84
C ARG A 305 11.14 11.45 12.93
N GLN A 306 10.28 11.43 11.90
CA GLN A 306 9.12 10.54 11.84
C GLN A 306 9.55 9.07 11.85
N GLU A 307 10.53 8.70 11.05
CA GLU A 307 11.08 7.33 10.99
C GLU A 307 11.68 6.91 12.33
N ALA A 308 12.50 7.76 12.93
CA ALA A 308 13.10 7.50 14.25
C ALA A 308 12.04 7.39 15.36
N PHE A 309 11.01 8.24 15.32
CA PHE A 309 9.91 8.21 16.29
C PHE A 309 9.10 6.91 16.19
N LEU A 310 8.72 6.50 14.95
CA LEU A 310 8.06 5.22 14.69
C LEU A 310 8.87 4.05 15.24
N VAL A 311 10.15 4.00 14.87
CA VAL A 311 11.04 2.87 15.19
C VAL A 311 11.28 2.78 16.69
N SER A 312 11.65 3.89 17.34
CA SER A 312 11.99 3.88 18.76
C SER A 312 10.80 3.50 19.64
N ALA A 313 9.64 4.12 19.42
CA ALA A 313 8.43 3.79 20.16
C ALA A 313 8.02 2.31 19.98
N SER A 314 8.10 1.82 18.74
CA SER A 314 7.73 0.43 18.42
C SER A 314 8.66 -0.59 19.08
N LEU A 315 9.97 -0.37 19.03
CA LEU A 315 10.93 -1.29 19.62
C LEU A 315 10.90 -1.31 21.14
N GLN A 316 10.66 -0.15 21.78
CA GLN A 316 10.43 -0.08 23.22
C GLN A 316 9.17 -0.89 23.61
N ASP A 317 8.07 -0.81 22.84
CA ASP A 317 6.86 -1.61 23.06
C ASP A 317 7.12 -3.10 22.87
N VAL A 318 7.87 -3.49 21.84
CA VAL A 318 8.26 -4.90 21.59
C VAL A 318 9.04 -5.48 22.77
N ILE A 319 10.03 -4.75 23.27
CA ILE A 319 10.86 -5.18 24.40
C ILE A 319 10.01 -5.24 25.69
N ALA A 320 9.22 -4.20 25.97
CA ALA A 320 8.36 -4.14 27.15
C ALA A 320 7.37 -5.32 27.20
N ARG A 321 6.72 -5.63 26.08
CA ARG A 321 5.81 -6.77 25.95
C ARG A 321 6.53 -8.11 26.15
N HIS A 322 7.70 -8.27 25.57
CA HIS A 322 8.51 -9.48 25.72
C HIS A 322 8.88 -9.73 27.20
N LEU A 323 9.32 -8.69 27.90
CA LEU A 323 9.65 -8.75 29.32
C LEU A 323 8.42 -8.97 30.20
N ALA A 324 7.27 -8.32 29.89
CA ALA A 324 6.03 -8.51 30.63
C ALA A 324 5.48 -9.95 30.55
N GLU A 325 5.85 -10.71 29.52
CA GLU A 325 5.57 -12.14 29.40
C GLU A 325 6.55 -13.02 30.21
N GLY A 326 7.45 -12.41 31.00
CA GLY A 326 8.46 -13.12 31.80
C GLY A 326 9.59 -13.75 30.97
N ARG A 327 9.78 -13.34 29.71
CA ARG A 327 10.79 -13.90 28.82
C ARG A 327 12.11 -13.13 28.95
N PRO A 328 13.26 -13.83 29.00
CA PRO A 328 14.54 -13.16 29.09
C PRO A 328 14.95 -12.54 27.74
N LEU A 329 15.68 -11.42 27.77
CA LEU A 329 16.08 -10.65 26.58
C LEU A 329 16.83 -11.47 25.52
N HIS A 330 17.64 -12.45 25.92
CA HIS A 330 18.39 -13.28 24.96
C HIS A 330 17.46 -14.13 24.06
N GLU A 331 16.19 -14.31 24.43
CA GLU A 331 15.18 -14.97 23.62
C GLU A 331 14.42 -14.03 22.71
N LEU A 332 14.62 -12.69 22.81
CA LEU A 332 13.86 -11.70 22.07
C LEU A 332 13.83 -12.01 20.57
N GLY A 333 14.98 -12.21 19.93
CA GLY A 333 15.07 -12.49 18.49
C GLY A 333 14.47 -13.85 18.09
N ARG A 334 14.48 -14.83 19.00
CA ARG A 334 13.90 -16.16 18.77
C ARG A 334 12.38 -16.19 18.91
N SER A 335 11.80 -15.25 19.66
CA SER A 335 10.36 -15.19 19.96
C SER A 335 9.63 -14.12 19.13
N ASN A 336 10.34 -13.12 18.63
CA ASN A 336 9.78 -11.99 17.91
C ASN A 336 10.46 -11.81 16.55
N ALA A 337 9.65 -11.54 15.52
CA ALA A 337 10.09 -11.19 14.17
C ALA A 337 9.72 -9.72 13.92
N ILE A 338 10.71 -8.87 13.77
CA ILE A 338 10.56 -7.44 13.48
C ILE A 338 10.77 -7.27 11.99
N HIS A 339 9.68 -6.96 11.26
CA HIS A 339 9.71 -6.86 9.81
C HIS A 339 9.72 -5.42 9.34
N LEU A 340 10.73 -5.06 8.55
CA LEU A 340 10.92 -3.75 7.97
C LEU A 340 10.19 -3.68 6.62
N ASN A 341 9.13 -2.87 6.55
CA ASN A 341 8.41 -2.63 5.31
C ASN A 341 9.03 -1.44 4.56
N ASP A 342 9.88 -1.74 3.61
CA ASP A 342 10.78 -0.83 2.92
C ASP A 342 11.90 -0.27 3.83
N THR A 343 12.58 0.80 3.39
CA THR A 343 13.69 1.43 4.12
C THR A 343 13.24 2.45 5.17
N HIS A 344 11.97 2.81 5.20
CA HIS A 344 11.44 3.78 6.17
C HIS A 344 11.72 3.39 7.64
N PRO A 345 11.56 2.12 8.07
CA PRO A 345 11.96 1.70 9.42
C PRO A 345 13.40 1.17 9.51
N ALA A 346 14.26 1.46 8.54
CA ALA A 346 15.63 0.92 8.47
C ALA A 346 16.55 1.35 9.63
N LEU A 347 16.13 2.34 10.43
CA LEU A 347 16.82 2.70 11.68
C LEU A 347 16.66 1.62 12.77
N ALA A 348 15.72 0.69 12.62
CA ALA A 348 15.38 -0.32 13.63
C ALA A 348 16.60 -1.14 14.13
N PRO A 349 17.54 -1.61 13.30
CA PRO A 349 18.72 -2.28 13.80
C PRO A 349 19.57 -1.42 14.75
N ALA A 350 19.81 -0.16 14.41
CA ALA A 350 20.60 0.74 15.23
C ALA A 350 19.90 1.08 16.55
N GLU A 351 18.59 1.32 16.53
CA GLU A 351 17.82 1.59 17.73
C GLU A 351 17.69 0.34 18.62
N LEU A 352 17.47 -0.84 18.04
CA LEU A 352 17.43 -2.07 18.83
C LEU A 352 18.77 -2.32 19.53
N MET A 353 19.88 -2.12 18.80
CA MET A 353 21.22 -2.18 19.40
C MET A 353 21.37 -1.17 20.55
N ARG A 354 20.95 0.09 20.35
CA ARG A 354 21.01 1.13 21.38
C ARG A 354 20.25 0.70 22.65
N LEU A 355 19.02 0.25 22.49
CA LEU A 355 18.18 -0.20 23.62
C LEU A 355 18.86 -1.38 24.36
N LEU A 356 19.35 -2.37 23.62
CA LEU A 356 19.98 -3.56 24.22
C LEU A 356 21.32 -3.25 24.91
N LEU A 357 22.13 -2.37 24.30
CA LEU A 357 23.45 -1.98 24.84
C LEU A 357 23.33 -0.98 26.00
N ASP A 358 22.64 0.15 25.75
CA ASP A 358 22.72 1.31 26.61
C ASP A 358 21.68 1.28 27.73
N GLU A 359 20.50 0.67 27.49
CA GLU A 359 19.42 0.60 28.49
C GLU A 359 19.37 -0.74 29.23
N HIS A 360 19.72 -1.82 28.51
CA HIS A 360 19.70 -3.16 29.10
C HIS A 360 21.08 -3.76 29.41
N GLY A 361 22.17 -3.09 29.08
CA GLY A 361 23.52 -3.44 29.47
C GLY A 361 24.07 -4.75 28.84
N LEU A 362 23.56 -5.18 27.69
CA LEU A 362 24.06 -6.36 26.99
C LEU A 362 25.42 -6.07 26.35
N SER A 363 26.22 -7.14 26.14
CA SER A 363 27.39 -7.04 25.30
C SER A 363 27.02 -6.81 23.84
N TRP A 364 27.95 -6.25 23.04
CA TRP A 364 27.75 -6.03 21.60
C TRP A 364 27.37 -7.33 20.87
N GLU A 365 28.08 -8.42 21.15
CA GLU A 365 27.90 -9.72 20.51
C GLU A 365 26.50 -10.29 20.79
N SER A 366 26.05 -10.17 22.04
CA SER A 366 24.71 -10.61 22.45
C SER A 366 23.62 -9.75 21.78
N ALA A 367 23.76 -8.41 21.83
CA ALA A 367 22.83 -7.47 21.22
C ALA A 367 22.74 -7.66 19.69
N TRP A 368 23.89 -7.83 19.02
CA TRP A 368 23.95 -8.03 17.58
C TRP A 368 23.32 -9.37 17.15
N THR A 369 23.55 -10.43 17.92
CA THR A 369 22.92 -11.74 17.67
C THR A 369 21.40 -11.64 17.77
N ILE A 370 20.88 -10.99 18.79
CA ILE A 370 19.45 -10.76 18.98
C ILE A 370 18.88 -9.94 17.82
N THR A 371 19.56 -8.86 17.46
CA THR A 371 19.14 -7.94 16.37
C THR A 371 19.07 -8.69 15.04
N ARG A 372 20.11 -9.43 14.67
CA ARG A 372 20.12 -10.20 13.43
C ARG A 372 19.06 -11.31 13.38
N GLN A 373 18.72 -11.91 14.50
CA GLN A 373 17.65 -12.91 14.58
C GLN A 373 16.27 -12.27 14.47
N ALA A 374 16.08 -11.08 15.06
CA ALA A 374 14.79 -10.42 15.09
C ALA A 374 14.41 -9.79 13.74
N VAL A 375 15.36 -9.14 13.06
CA VAL A 375 15.07 -8.25 11.92
C VAL A 375 15.02 -8.99 10.60
N SER A 376 14.05 -8.63 9.77
CA SER A 376 13.89 -9.00 8.35
C SER A 376 13.41 -7.81 7.54
N TYR A 377 13.72 -7.78 6.23
CA TYR A 377 13.52 -6.62 5.37
C TYR A 377 12.87 -6.99 4.05
N THR A 378 11.86 -6.23 3.64
CA THR A 378 11.27 -6.28 2.29
C THR A 378 11.64 -5.02 1.51
N ASN A 379 12.25 -5.22 0.32
CA ASN A 379 12.48 -4.15 -0.65
C ASN A 379 11.29 -4.01 -1.60
N HIS A 380 10.89 -2.78 -1.91
CA HIS A 380 9.75 -2.46 -2.77
C HIS A 380 10.13 -1.66 -4.04
N THR A 381 11.42 -1.47 -4.33
CA THR A 381 11.87 -0.69 -5.49
C THR A 381 13.12 -1.26 -6.13
N LEU A 382 13.21 -1.10 -7.48
CA LEU A 382 14.44 -1.38 -8.23
C LEU A 382 15.16 -0.09 -8.66
N MET A 383 14.57 1.08 -8.40
CA MET A 383 15.14 2.36 -8.79
C MET A 383 16.19 2.80 -7.74
N PRO A 384 17.48 2.87 -8.09
CA PRO A 384 18.54 3.23 -7.13
C PRO A 384 18.31 4.59 -6.47
N GLU A 385 17.77 5.56 -7.20
CA GLU A 385 17.44 6.90 -6.72
C GLU A 385 16.30 6.93 -5.68
N ALA A 386 15.51 5.87 -5.60
CA ALA A 386 14.44 5.73 -4.62
C ALA A 386 14.90 4.99 -3.34
N LEU A 387 16.14 4.47 -3.29
CA LEU A 387 16.72 3.91 -2.08
C LEU A 387 17.13 5.06 -1.14
N GLU A 388 16.58 5.07 0.05
CA GLU A 388 16.82 6.15 1.02
C GLU A 388 18.26 6.22 1.46
N THR A 389 18.77 7.43 1.45
CA THR A 389 20.08 7.78 2.03
C THR A 389 19.94 9.08 2.82
N TRP A 390 20.58 9.17 3.99
CA TRP A 390 20.52 10.34 4.83
C TRP A 390 21.91 10.95 5.02
N PRO A 391 22.07 12.29 4.93
CA PRO A 391 23.35 12.93 5.21
C PRO A 391 23.86 12.59 6.61
N VAL A 392 25.14 12.23 6.73
CA VAL A 392 25.78 11.94 8.03
C VAL A 392 25.61 13.09 9.00
N ARG A 393 25.78 14.36 8.54
CA ARG A 393 25.58 15.55 9.38
C ARG A 393 24.18 15.63 10.01
N MET A 394 23.15 15.10 9.34
CA MET A 394 21.80 15.08 9.87
C MET A 394 21.68 14.05 11.00
N PHE A 395 22.31 12.88 10.85
CA PHE A 395 22.42 11.91 11.94
C PHE A 395 23.22 12.44 13.12
N GLU A 396 24.34 13.16 12.87
CA GLU A 396 25.16 13.79 13.93
C GLU A 396 24.33 14.77 14.75
N ALA A 397 23.48 15.55 14.09
CA ALA A 397 22.63 16.54 14.74
C ALA A 397 21.45 15.90 15.50
N LEU A 398 20.77 14.92 14.90
CA LEU A 398 19.50 14.39 15.42
C LEU A 398 19.63 13.09 16.21
N LEU A 399 20.54 12.20 15.81
CA LEU A 399 20.63 10.81 16.26
C LEU A 399 22.10 10.39 16.50
N PRO A 400 22.88 11.17 17.31
CA PRO A 400 24.33 10.98 17.41
C PRO A 400 24.71 9.59 17.92
N ARG A 401 23.93 8.98 18.82
CA ARG A 401 24.22 7.63 19.32
C ARG A 401 23.95 6.55 18.27
N HIS A 402 22.88 6.68 17.50
CA HIS A 402 22.59 5.77 16.39
C HIS A 402 23.70 5.82 15.33
N LEU A 403 24.22 6.99 15.02
CA LEU A 403 25.34 7.12 14.09
C LEU A 403 26.59 6.38 14.57
N GLN A 404 26.95 6.49 15.86
CA GLN A 404 28.04 5.72 16.44
C GLN A 404 27.86 4.21 16.28
N ILE A 405 26.64 3.74 16.53
CA ILE A 405 26.30 2.31 16.37
C ILE A 405 26.35 1.89 14.89
N ILE A 406 25.87 2.72 13.97
CA ILE A 406 25.96 2.45 12.52
C ILE A 406 27.40 2.38 12.06
N TYR A 407 28.27 3.26 12.53
CA TYR A 407 29.71 3.20 12.23
C TYR A 407 30.35 1.91 12.77
N GLU A 408 30.01 1.48 13.98
CA GLU A 408 30.54 0.23 14.54
C GLU A 408 30.01 -1.00 13.79
N ILE A 409 28.73 -1.02 13.39
CA ILE A 409 28.18 -2.08 12.52
C ILE A 409 28.95 -2.11 11.20
N ASN A 410 29.16 -0.93 10.58
CA ASN A 410 29.89 -0.81 9.32
C ASN A 410 31.33 -1.33 9.45
N PHE A 411 32.05 -0.90 10.48
CA PHE A 411 33.42 -1.30 10.73
C PHE A 411 33.55 -2.83 10.85
N ARG A 412 32.71 -3.46 11.67
CA ARG A 412 32.72 -4.93 11.84
C ARG A 412 32.32 -5.66 10.59
N PHE A 413 31.31 -5.17 9.89
CA PHE A 413 30.84 -5.77 8.63
C PHE A 413 31.91 -5.69 7.54
N LEU A 414 32.56 -4.54 7.36
CA LEU A 414 33.63 -4.40 6.36
C LEU A 414 34.85 -5.27 6.69
N ALA A 415 35.21 -5.42 7.96
CA ALA A 415 36.26 -6.36 8.37
C ALA A 415 35.90 -7.83 8.04
N GLU A 416 34.62 -8.22 8.22
CA GLU A 416 34.12 -9.55 7.79
C GLU A 416 34.21 -9.74 6.28
N VAL A 417 33.84 -8.71 5.49
CA VAL A 417 33.93 -8.73 4.02
C VAL A 417 35.38 -8.84 3.56
N GLU A 418 36.28 -8.05 4.13
CA GLU A 418 37.71 -8.09 3.80
C GLU A 418 38.35 -9.45 4.11
N ALA A 419 38.02 -10.04 5.26
CA ALA A 419 38.47 -11.38 5.61
C ALA A 419 37.96 -12.47 4.66
N ARG A 420 36.73 -12.33 4.14
CA ARG A 420 36.10 -13.28 3.23
C ARG A 420 36.52 -13.09 1.77
N PHE A 421 36.83 -11.86 1.36
CA PHE A 421 37.21 -11.46 -0.01
C PHE A 421 38.53 -10.66 0.01
N PRO A 422 39.67 -11.27 0.38
CA PRO A 422 40.92 -10.57 0.55
C PRO A 422 41.36 -9.84 -0.74
N GLY A 423 41.68 -8.57 -0.65
CA GLY A 423 42.19 -7.76 -1.77
C GLY A 423 41.11 -7.18 -2.70
N ASP A 424 39.80 -7.42 -2.44
CA ASP A 424 38.71 -6.80 -3.18
C ASP A 424 38.27 -5.48 -2.51
N GLU A 425 39.20 -4.47 -2.49
CA GLU A 425 38.95 -3.16 -1.90
C GLU A 425 37.73 -2.46 -2.54
N ALA A 426 37.51 -2.73 -3.83
CA ALA A 426 36.38 -2.17 -4.58
C ALA A 426 35.05 -2.70 -4.04
N LEU A 427 34.96 -3.97 -3.70
CA LEU A 427 33.78 -4.58 -3.04
C LEU A 427 33.57 -3.93 -1.66
N VAL A 428 34.61 -3.84 -0.84
CA VAL A 428 34.54 -3.23 0.50
C VAL A 428 33.97 -1.82 0.43
N LYS A 429 34.41 -1.00 -0.53
CA LYS A 429 33.90 0.35 -0.76
C LYS A 429 32.44 0.37 -1.20
N ARG A 430 32.04 -0.54 -2.13
CA ARG A 430 30.68 -0.56 -2.66
C ARG A 430 29.64 -1.00 -1.62
N VAL A 431 29.99 -1.91 -0.70
CA VAL A 431 29.08 -2.44 0.32
C VAL A 431 29.08 -1.67 1.63
N SER A 432 29.94 -0.64 1.76
CA SER A 432 29.94 0.22 2.95
C SER A 432 28.54 0.81 3.22
N LEU A 433 28.14 0.83 4.50
CA LEU A 433 26.91 1.48 4.93
C LEU A 433 26.98 3.01 4.76
N ILE A 434 28.19 3.54 4.59
CA ILE A 434 28.43 4.97 4.40
C ILE A 434 28.85 5.20 2.93
N ASP A 435 28.11 6.03 2.24
CA ASP A 435 28.49 6.54 0.94
C ASP A 435 29.44 7.74 1.11
N GLU A 436 30.60 7.64 0.53
CA GLU A 436 31.64 8.70 0.59
C GLU A 436 31.97 9.26 -0.80
N SER A 437 31.14 8.98 -1.80
CA SER A 437 31.37 9.47 -3.17
C SER A 437 31.15 10.98 -3.34
N GLY A 438 30.55 11.63 -2.36
CA GLY A 438 30.28 13.06 -2.29
C GLY A 438 30.04 13.51 -0.86
N GLU A 439 28.92 14.17 -0.58
CA GLU A 439 28.46 14.36 0.80
C GLU A 439 28.27 12.99 1.45
N ARG A 440 28.91 12.73 2.59
CA ARG A 440 28.79 11.45 3.28
C ARG A 440 27.34 11.18 3.67
N ARG A 441 26.85 9.99 3.31
CA ARG A 441 25.45 9.58 3.51
C ARG A 441 25.36 8.17 4.07
N VAL A 442 24.43 7.94 4.97
CA VAL A 442 24.07 6.59 5.45
C VAL A 442 23.14 5.94 4.43
N ARG A 443 23.49 4.73 3.97
CA ARG A 443 22.69 3.92 3.05
C ARG A 443 21.73 3.04 3.83
N MET A 444 20.44 3.40 3.86
CA MET A 444 19.46 2.72 4.72
C MET A 444 19.15 1.30 4.28
N ALA A 445 19.10 1.03 2.97
CA ALA A 445 18.94 -0.33 2.45
C ALA A 445 20.12 -1.24 2.85
N ALA A 446 21.37 -0.72 2.80
CA ALA A 446 22.55 -1.44 3.22
C ALA A 446 22.49 -1.84 4.71
N LEU A 447 22.10 -0.91 5.57
CA LEU A 447 21.90 -1.16 7.00
C LEU A 447 20.85 -2.26 7.23
N SER A 448 19.72 -2.17 6.51
CA SER A 448 18.64 -3.17 6.58
C SER A 448 19.10 -4.56 6.17
N ILE A 449 19.85 -4.67 5.06
CA ILE A 449 20.35 -5.97 4.54
C ILE A 449 21.36 -6.60 5.51
N VAL A 450 22.33 -5.81 5.98
CA VAL A 450 23.40 -6.30 6.87
C VAL A 450 22.84 -6.82 8.20
N ALA A 451 21.82 -6.15 8.71
CA ALA A 451 21.21 -6.50 10.00
C ALA A 451 20.07 -7.53 9.90
N SER A 452 19.60 -7.88 8.71
CA SER A 452 18.48 -8.82 8.53
C SER A 452 18.96 -10.25 8.31
N HIS A 453 18.25 -11.23 8.91
CA HIS A 453 18.46 -12.65 8.60
C HIS A 453 17.83 -13.06 7.27
N ARG A 454 16.80 -12.36 6.81
CA ARG A 454 16.10 -12.55 5.52
C ARG A 454 15.78 -11.22 4.86
N VAL A 455 15.92 -11.18 3.54
CA VAL A 455 15.59 -10.06 2.66
C VAL A 455 14.75 -10.59 1.52
N ASN A 456 13.63 -9.95 1.20
CA ASN A 456 12.81 -10.39 0.08
C ASN A 456 12.41 -9.28 -0.86
N GLY A 457 12.26 -9.67 -2.14
CA GLY A 457 11.50 -8.94 -3.13
C GLY A 457 10.03 -9.36 -3.13
N VAL A 458 9.21 -8.70 -3.95
CA VAL A 458 7.73 -8.75 -3.91
C VAL A 458 7.06 -9.30 -5.17
N ALA A 459 7.85 -9.75 -6.14
CA ALA A 459 7.48 -10.53 -7.32
C ALA A 459 8.72 -11.30 -7.82
N ALA A 460 8.53 -12.34 -8.63
CA ALA A 460 9.63 -13.19 -9.10
C ALA A 460 10.68 -12.37 -9.86
N LEU A 461 10.27 -11.61 -10.88
CA LEU A 461 11.17 -10.75 -11.64
C LEU A 461 11.86 -9.70 -10.74
N HIS A 462 11.12 -9.06 -9.83
CA HIS A 462 11.68 -8.08 -8.91
C HIS A 462 12.81 -8.68 -8.07
N SER A 463 12.58 -9.86 -7.51
CA SER A 463 13.56 -10.56 -6.66
C SER A 463 14.80 -10.97 -7.45
N GLU A 464 14.63 -11.39 -8.70
CA GLU A 464 15.72 -11.70 -9.62
C GLU A 464 16.55 -10.45 -9.95
N LEU A 465 15.91 -9.38 -10.42
CA LEU A 465 16.58 -8.12 -10.77
C LEU A 465 17.28 -7.50 -9.54
N MET A 466 16.66 -7.56 -8.37
CA MET A 466 17.22 -7.04 -7.14
C MET A 466 18.60 -7.62 -6.82
N VAL A 467 18.78 -8.92 -6.99
CA VAL A 467 20.06 -9.61 -6.73
C VAL A 467 21.03 -9.52 -7.91
N GLN A 468 20.56 -9.20 -9.11
CA GLN A 468 21.41 -8.99 -10.29
C GLN A 468 21.90 -7.53 -10.41
N THR A 469 21.19 -6.58 -9.82
CA THR A 469 21.46 -5.13 -9.98
C THR A 469 21.75 -4.45 -8.65
N ILE A 470 20.73 -3.88 -7.99
CA ILE A 470 20.90 -2.97 -6.84
C ILE A 470 21.55 -3.62 -5.61
N PHE A 471 21.41 -4.92 -5.43
CA PHE A 471 21.96 -5.66 -4.29
C PHE A 471 22.89 -6.82 -4.70
N ALA A 472 23.44 -6.80 -5.92
CA ALA A 472 24.30 -7.85 -6.45
C ALA A 472 25.51 -8.16 -5.53
N ASP A 473 26.18 -7.14 -5.02
CA ASP A 473 27.32 -7.31 -4.11
C ASP A 473 26.89 -7.93 -2.78
N TYR A 474 25.73 -7.52 -2.24
CA TYR A 474 25.22 -8.12 -0.99
C TYR A 474 24.72 -9.55 -1.21
N ALA A 475 24.15 -9.87 -2.36
CA ALA A 475 23.76 -11.24 -2.71
C ALA A 475 24.97 -12.17 -2.86
N ARG A 476 26.10 -11.65 -3.34
CA ARG A 476 27.39 -12.36 -3.37
C ARG A 476 27.91 -12.65 -1.95
N ILE A 477 27.73 -11.71 -1.02
CA ILE A 477 28.14 -11.88 0.38
C ILE A 477 27.19 -12.77 1.15
N PHE A 478 25.88 -12.65 0.96
CA PHE A 478 24.83 -13.33 1.71
C PHE A 478 23.80 -14.02 0.79
N PRO A 479 24.21 -15.02 -0.02
CA PRO A 479 23.32 -15.61 -1.03
C PRO A 479 22.07 -16.25 -0.43
N GLU A 480 22.16 -16.75 0.80
CA GLU A 480 21.06 -17.43 1.51
C GLU A 480 20.01 -16.48 2.12
N ARG A 481 20.26 -15.15 2.12
CA ARG A 481 19.34 -14.19 2.72
C ARG A 481 18.23 -13.75 1.80
N PHE A 482 18.48 -13.76 0.47
CA PHE A 482 17.58 -13.20 -0.53
C PHE A 482 16.54 -14.22 -0.98
N HIS A 483 15.28 -13.81 -0.93
CA HIS A 483 14.13 -14.64 -1.28
C HIS A 483 13.09 -13.86 -2.09
N ASN A 484 12.20 -14.58 -2.75
CA ASN A 484 10.98 -14.01 -3.30
C ASN A 484 9.78 -14.37 -2.42
N VAL A 485 8.93 -13.38 -2.15
CA VAL A 485 7.57 -13.58 -1.63
C VAL A 485 6.64 -12.70 -2.46
N THR A 486 5.98 -13.28 -3.45
CA THR A 486 5.09 -12.53 -4.35
C THR A 486 3.92 -11.96 -3.57
N ASN A 487 3.62 -10.69 -3.79
CA ASN A 487 2.50 -10.00 -3.18
C ASN A 487 1.15 -10.69 -3.46
N GLY A 488 0.17 -10.36 -2.64
CA GLY A 488 -1.22 -10.74 -2.80
C GLY A 488 -2.17 -9.70 -2.22
N VAL A 489 -3.45 -9.90 -2.43
CA VAL A 489 -4.51 -9.00 -1.97
C VAL A 489 -5.56 -9.78 -1.19
N THR A 490 -6.24 -9.13 -0.24
CA THR A 490 -7.33 -9.79 0.51
C THR A 490 -8.60 -9.90 -0.36
N PRO A 491 -9.14 -11.12 -0.55
CA PRO A 491 -10.39 -11.30 -1.28
C PRO A 491 -11.61 -10.74 -0.52
N ARG A 492 -11.51 -10.63 0.80
CA ARG A 492 -12.59 -10.13 1.66
C ARG A 492 -12.95 -8.70 1.27
N ARG A 493 -12.00 -7.77 1.23
CA ARG A 493 -12.27 -6.41 0.78
C ARG A 493 -12.48 -6.33 -0.74
N TRP A 494 -11.59 -6.94 -1.54
CA TRP A 494 -11.52 -6.64 -2.97
C TRP A 494 -12.49 -7.43 -3.84
N VAL A 495 -13.13 -8.49 -3.31
CA VAL A 495 -14.22 -9.21 -3.98
C VAL A 495 -15.49 -9.14 -3.14
N GLN A 496 -15.47 -9.65 -1.90
CA GLN A 496 -16.71 -9.80 -1.11
C GLN A 496 -17.36 -8.45 -0.77
N GLN A 497 -16.59 -7.45 -0.37
CA GLN A 497 -17.08 -6.11 0.00
C GLN A 497 -17.24 -5.18 -1.22
N ALA A 498 -16.22 -5.09 -2.08
CA ALA A 498 -16.24 -4.19 -3.24
C ALA A 498 -17.21 -4.64 -4.34
N ASN A 499 -17.40 -5.97 -4.51
CA ASN A 499 -18.21 -6.57 -5.56
C ASN A 499 -19.11 -7.71 -5.04
N PRO A 500 -20.07 -7.39 -4.17
CA PRO A 500 -20.93 -8.43 -3.56
C PRO A 500 -21.78 -9.20 -4.59
N ALA A 501 -22.06 -8.63 -5.76
CA ALA A 501 -22.76 -9.31 -6.83
C ALA A 501 -21.89 -10.42 -7.46
N LEU A 502 -20.58 -10.14 -7.70
CA LEU A 502 -19.64 -11.15 -8.16
C LEU A 502 -19.44 -12.24 -7.10
N SER A 503 -19.30 -11.84 -5.83
CA SER A 503 -19.16 -12.80 -4.73
C SER A 503 -20.33 -13.80 -4.69
N ARG A 504 -21.59 -13.32 -4.78
CA ARG A 504 -22.77 -14.20 -4.84
C ARG A 504 -22.80 -15.08 -6.07
N LEU A 505 -22.38 -14.58 -7.23
CA LEU A 505 -22.29 -15.38 -8.45
C LEU A 505 -21.30 -16.53 -8.29
N ILE A 506 -20.12 -16.26 -7.74
CA ILE A 506 -19.10 -17.28 -7.45
C ILE A 506 -19.63 -18.31 -6.44
N ASP A 507 -20.23 -17.85 -5.33
CA ASP A 507 -20.83 -18.75 -4.32
C ASP A 507 -21.85 -19.71 -4.91
N ALA A 508 -22.72 -19.20 -5.80
CA ALA A 508 -23.74 -19.99 -6.45
C ALA A 508 -23.18 -21.09 -7.39
N ARG A 509 -21.94 -20.90 -7.90
CA ARG A 509 -21.30 -21.80 -8.86
C ARG A 509 -20.36 -22.82 -8.25
N ILE A 510 -19.56 -22.40 -7.26
CA ILE A 510 -18.49 -23.24 -6.68
C ILE A 510 -18.58 -23.35 -5.15
N GLY A 511 -19.63 -22.81 -4.52
CA GLY A 511 -19.76 -22.77 -3.06
C GLY A 511 -18.91 -21.67 -2.44
N THR A 512 -18.82 -21.61 -1.11
CA THR A 512 -18.19 -20.51 -0.35
C THR A 512 -16.73 -20.78 0.06
N GLY A 513 -16.17 -21.94 -0.28
CA GLY A 513 -14.83 -22.36 0.12
C GLY A 513 -13.72 -21.40 -0.33
N TRP A 514 -13.88 -20.82 -1.53
CA TRP A 514 -12.95 -19.82 -2.10
C TRP A 514 -12.74 -18.59 -1.20
N ARG A 515 -13.68 -18.30 -0.31
CA ARG A 515 -13.58 -17.18 0.63
C ARG A 515 -12.45 -17.39 1.66
N LYS A 516 -12.15 -18.67 1.97
CA LYS A 516 -11.06 -19.09 2.86
C LYS A 516 -9.81 -19.51 2.11
N ASP A 517 -9.97 -20.16 0.96
CA ASP A 517 -8.89 -20.57 0.08
C ASP A 517 -9.13 -20.07 -1.33
N LEU A 518 -8.49 -18.95 -1.68
CA LEU A 518 -8.66 -18.31 -2.99
C LEU A 518 -8.28 -19.25 -4.16
N ALA A 519 -7.44 -20.28 -3.91
CA ALA A 519 -7.07 -21.26 -4.92
C ALA A 519 -8.27 -22.07 -5.46
N GLU A 520 -9.39 -22.11 -4.74
CA GLU A 520 -10.63 -22.77 -5.21
C GLU A 520 -11.26 -22.04 -6.41
N LEU A 521 -10.90 -20.76 -6.68
CA LEU A 521 -11.36 -20.04 -7.88
C LEU A 521 -11.03 -20.77 -9.19
N LYS A 522 -10.03 -21.65 -9.20
CA LYS A 522 -9.71 -22.51 -10.35
C LYS A 522 -10.91 -23.36 -10.82
N ALA A 523 -11.87 -23.65 -9.94
CA ALA A 523 -13.10 -24.37 -10.28
C ALA A 523 -14.02 -23.59 -11.23
N LEU A 524 -13.82 -22.28 -11.40
CA LEU A 524 -14.50 -21.45 -12.41
C LEU A 524 -13.97 -21.70 -13.84
N LYS A 525 -12.75 -22.27 -14.00
CA LYS A 525 -12.13 -22.42 -15.32
C LYS A 525 -13.03 -23.16 -16.35
N PRO A 526 -13.68 -24.30 -16.03
CA PRO A 526 -14.58 -24.93 -16.96
C PRO A 526 -15.83 -24.09 -17.31
N LEU A 527 -16.28 -23.24 -16.37
CA LEU A 527 -17.45 -22.37 -16.55
C LEU A 527 -17.19 -21.22 -17.53
N ALA A 528 -15.94 -20.93 -17.86
CA ALA A 528 -15.60 -19.96 -18.89
C ALA A 528 -16.14 -20.34 -20.28
N ALA A 529 -16.48 -21.64 -20.52
CA ALA A 529 -17.13 -22.10 -21.73
C ALA A 529 -18.67 -22.08 -21.63
N ASP A 530 -19.24 -21.83 -20.46
CA ASP A 530 -20.68 -21.76 -20.22
C ASP A 530 -21.23 -20.38 -20.57
N ALA A 531 -22.04 -20.29 -21.61
CA ALA A 531 -22.62 -19.02 -22.08
C ALA A 531 -23.52 -18.35 -21.01
N GLY A 532 -24.25 -19.19 -20.19
CA GLY A 532 -25.09 -18.68 -19.11
C GLY A 532 -24.29 -18.01 -18.02
N PHE A 533 -23.17 -18.63 -17.56
CA PHE A 533 -22.25 -18.04 -16.60
C PHE A 533 -21.62 -16.77 -17.14
N CYS A 534 -21.16 -16.77 -18.38
CA CYS A 534 -20.57 -15.59 -19.01
C CYS A 534 -21.59 -14.43 -19.11
N ALA A 535 -22.85 -14.71 -19.42
CA ALA A 535 -23.91 -13.69 -19.45
C ALA A 535 -24.20 -13.10 -18.05
N GLU A 536 -24.23 -13.92 -17.01
CA GLU A 536 -24.39 -13.46 -15.62
C GLU A 536 -23.20 -12.61 -15.18
N LEU A 537 -21.97 -13.01 -15.54
CA LEU A 537 -20.76 -12.24 -15.26
C LEU A 537 -20.79 -10.86 -15.95
N ALA A 538 -21.23 -10.82 -17.22
CA ALA A 538 -21.43 -9.58 -17.96
C ALA A 538 -22.50 -8.68 -17.31
N ALA A 539 -23.57 -9.25 -16.80
CA ALA A 539 -24.62 -8.50 -16.09
C ALA A 539 -24.09 -7.89 -14.77
N VAL A 540 -23.31 -8.62 -14.00
CA VAL A 540 -22.62 -8.09 -12.81
C VAL A 540 -21.71 -6.92 -13.19
N LYS A 541 -20.91 -7.06 -14.24
CA LYS A 541 -20.02 -5.99 -14.75
C LYS A 541 -20.83 -4.77 -15.15
N ARG A 542 -21.93 -4.95 -15.87
CA ARG A 542 -22.81 -3.86 -16.28
C ARG A 542 -23.33 -3.06 -15.09
N GLY A 543 -23.84 -3.71 -14.05
CA GLY A 543 -24.35 -3.03 -12.85
C GLY A 543 -23.25 -2.22 -12.14
N ASN A 544 -22.01 -2.72 -12.08
CA ASN A 544 -20.88 -1.98 -11.54
C ASN A 544 -20.51 -0.75 -12.40
N LYS A 545 -20.56 -0.86 -13.73
CA LYS A 545 -20.32 0.25 -14.67
C LYS A 545 -21.37 1.34 -14.54
N GLU A 546 -22.66 0.98 -14.37
CA GLU A 546 -23.73 1.92 -14.12
C GLU A 546 -23.51 2.70 -12.81
N ARG A 547 -23.07 2.02 -11.74
CA ARG A 547 -22.72 2.65 -10.46
C ARG A 547 -21.59 3.65 -10.63
N LEU A 548 -20.51 3.28 -11.34
CA LEU A 548 -19.40 4.21 -11.62
C LEU A 548 -19.82 5.37 -12.52
N ALA A 549 -20.62 5.12 -13.55
CA ALA A 549 -21.14 6.17 -14.43
C ALA A 549 -21.98 7.22 -13.67
N ALA A 550 -22.81 6.74 -12.73
CA ALA A 550 -23.57 7.63 -11.85
C ALA A 550 -22.64 8.48 -10.97
N ARG A 551 -21.58 7.90 -10.43
CA ARG A 551 -20.55 8.59 -9.64
C ARG A 551 -19.82 9.65 -10.47
N ILE A 552 -19.36 9.31 -11.66
CA ILE A 552 -18.71 10.24 -12.60
C ILE A 552 -19.64 11.43 -12.90
N ARG A 553 -20.92 11.16 -13.17
CA ARG A 553 -21.92 12.22 -13.43
C ARG A 553 -22.10 13.14 -12.22
N SER A 554 -22.20 12.59 -11.01
CA SER A 554 -22.44 13.38 -9.80
C SER A 554 -21.23 14.21 -9.41
N GLU A 555 -19.99 13.71 -9.60
CA GLU A 555 -18.77 14.42 -9.19
C GLU A 555 -18.21 15.36 -10.26
N LEU A 556 -18.30 14.96 -11.53
CA LEU A 556 -17.65 15.70 -12.64
C LEU A 556 -18.63 16.35 -13.59
N GLY A 557 -19.94 16.06 -13.49
CA GLY A 557 -20.94 16.54 -14.47
C GLY A 557 -20.82 15.89 -15.85
N VAL A 558 -19.96 14.86 -16.01
CA VAL A 558 -19.70 14.19 -17.29
C VAL A 558 -20.57 12.92 -17.38
N SER A 559 -21.35 12.81 -18.45
CA SER A 559 -22.08 11.58 -18.76
C SER A 559 -21.21 10.64 -19.56
N VAL A 560 -21.11 9.39 -19.10
CA VAL A 560 -20.39 8.30 -19.78
C VAL A 560 -21.36 7.16 -20.08
N ASN A 561 -21.13 6.46 -21.20
CA ASN A 561 -21.97 5.32 -21.60
C ASN A 561 -21.50 4.05 -20.88
N PRO A 562 -22.32 3.41 -20.04
CA PRO A 562 -21.94 2.15 -19.36
C PRO A 562 -21.70 0.96 -20.34
N ALA A 563 -22.11 1.08 -21.59
CA ALA A 563 -21.84 0.08 -22.63
C ALA A 563 -20.43 0.26 -23.26
N SER A 564 -19.79 1.43 -23.12
CA SER A 564 -18.44 1.64 -23.63
C SER A 564 -17.42 0.78 -22.87
N LEU A 565 -16.28 0.48 -23.48
CA LEU A 565 -15.15 -0.14 -22.77
C LEU A 565 -14.64 0.81 -21.69
N PHE A 566 -14.66 0.38 -20.42
CA PHE A 566 -14.09 1.14 -19.31
C PHE A 566 -12.61 0.77 -19.16
N ASP A 567 -11.77 1.65 -19.69
CA ASP A 567 -10.30 1.58 -19.72
C ASP A 567 -9.74 2.37 -18.53
N VAL A 568 -9.09 1.68 -17.58
CA VAL A 568 -8.87 2.23 -16.25
C VAL A 568 -7.39 2.20 -15.85
N GLN A 569 -6.86 3.39 -15.49
CA GLN A 569 -5.52 3.56 -14.92
C GLN A 569 -5.60 4.35 -13.61
N ILE A 570 -5.74 3.64 -12.48
CA ILE A 570 -5.84 4.25 -11.15
C ILE A 570 -4.67 3.83 -10.27
N LYS A 571 -3.73 4.71 -10.14
CA LYS A 571 -2.50 4.54 -9.35
C LYS A 571 -1.84 5.90 -9.14
N ARG A 572 -0.89 6.00 -8.20
CA ARG A 572 -0.09 7.20 -7.99
C ARG A 572 0.42 7.73 -9.34
N ILE A 573 0.29 9.03 -9.59
CA ILE A 573 0.79 9.63 -10.83
C ILE A 573 2.31 9.74 -10.74
N HIS A 574 2.99 9.06 -11.67
CA HIS A 574 4.44 9.03 -11.73
C HIS A 574 4.90 8.69 -13.16
N GLU A 575 6.01 9.27 -13.61
CA GLU A 575 6.49 9.08 -14.99
C GLU A 575 6.73 7.62 -15.35
N TYR A 576 7.29 6.79 -14.44
CA TYR A 576 7.53 5.37 -14.73
C TYR A 576 6.26 4.53 -14.89
N LYS A 577 5.13 4.97 -14.31
CA LYS A 577 3.81 4.31 -14.47
C LYS A 577 3.13 4.66 -15.78
N ARG A 578 3.69 5.61 -16.50
CA ARG A 578 3.40 6.00 -17.88
C ARG A 578 1.94 6.40 -18.15
N GLN A 579 1.27 7.10 -17.20
CA GLN A 579 -0.03 7.72 -17.50
C GLN A 579 0.07 8.62 -18.75
N LEU A 580 1.24 9.21 -19.00
CA LEU A 580 1.47 10.01 -20.19
C LEU A 580 1.36 9.16 -21.46
N LEU A 581 1.85 7.91 -21.49
CA LEU A 581 1.69 7.02 -22.65
C LEU A 581 0.21 6.73 -22.94
N ASN A 582 -0.61 6.51 -21.90
CA ASN A 582 -2.06 6.38 -22.06
C ASN A 582 -2.68 7.67 -22.64
N LEU A 583 -2.28 8.85 -22.16
CA LEU A 583 -2.76 10.13 -22.69
C LEU A 583 -2.35 10.35 -24.14
N LEU A 584 -1.12 9.94 -24.55
CA LEU A 584 -0.70 9.99 -25.96
C LEU A 584 -1.59 9.10 -26.84
N HIS A 585 -1.97 7.91 -26.36
CA HIS A 585 -2.92 7.04 -27.05
C HIS A 585 -4.32 7.67 -27.14
N VAL A 586 -4.82 8.31 -26.07
CA VAL A 586 -6.10 9.03 -26.08
C VAL A 586 -6.09 10.10 -27.16
N VAL A 587 -5.01 10.88 -27.31
CA VAL A 587 -4.86 11.91 -28.36
C VAL A 587 -4.79 11.27 -29.74
N ALA A 588 -4.05 10.18 -29.91
CA ALA A 588 -3.97 9.45 -31.17
C ALA A 588 -5.36 8.95 -31.61
N ARG A 589 -6.12 8.36 -30.68
CA ARG A 589 -7.48 7.89 -30.91
C ARG A 589 -8.45 9.04 -31.21
N TYR A 590 -8.33 10.16 -30.52
CA TYR A 590 -9.10 11.37 -30.81
C TYR A 590 -8.87 11.84 -32.25
N HIS A 591 -7.60 11.94 -32.70
CA HIS A 591 -7.29 12.31 -34.09
C HIS A 591 -7.87 11.32 -35.09
N ALA A 592 -7.77 10.02 -34.84
CA ALA A 592 -8.32 9.01 -35.73
C ALA A 592 -9.86 9.10 -35.84
N ILE A 593 -10.55 9.38 -34.71
CA ILE A 593 -12.01 9.57 -34.71
C ILE A 593 -12.42 10.80 -35.50
N ILE A 594 -11.72 11.94 -35.35
CA ILE A 594 -12.08 13.17 -36.09
C ILE A 594 -11.76 13.08 -37.58
N ASP A 595 -10.76 12.27 -37.98
CA ASP A 595 -10.45 12.01 -39.38
C ASP A 595 -11.48 11.03 -40.01
N GLN A 596 -12.05 10.10 -39.21
CA GLN A 596 -13.02 9.11 -39.68
C GLN A 596 -14.23 9.02 -38.71
N PRO A 597 -15.05 10.10 -38.60
CA PRO A 597 -16.08 10.19 -37.58
C PRO A 597 -17.24 9.19 -37.78
N ASN A 598 -17.40 8.66 -38.96
CA ASN A 598 -18.45 7.71 -39.33
C ASN A 598 -18.01 6.25 -39.33
N ALA A 599 -16.74 5.96 -39.00
CA ALA A 599 -16.28 4.57 -38.85
C ALA A 599 -16.91 3.92 -37.62
N ASP A 600 -16.96 2.59 -37.63
CA ASP A 600 -17.47 1.79 -36.52
C ASP A 600 -16.43 1.73 -35.38
N TRP A 601 -16.49 2.70 -34.49
CA TRP A 601 -15.60 2.80 -33.35
C TRP A 601 -16.14 2.03 -32.15
N THR A 602 -15.29 1.20 -31.53
CA THR A 602 -15.59 0.68 -30.18
C THR A 602 -15.65 1.84 -29.19
N PRO A 603 -16.82 2.14 -28.59
CA PRO A 603 -16.91 3.22 -27.62
C PRO A 603 -16.01 2.96 -26.40
N ARG A 604 -15.26 3.97 -25.95
CA ARG A 604 -14.30 3.86 -24.85
C ARG A 604 -14.44 5.01 -23.85
N THR A 605 -14.43 4.66 -22.57
CA THR A 605 -14.32 5.62 -21.46
C THR A 605 -13.00 5.36 -20.73
N VAL A 606 -12.06 6.29 -20.89
CA VAL A 606 -10.78 6.23 -20.18
C VAL A 606 -10.94 6.90 -18.81
N VAL A 607 -10.63 6.16 -17.75
CA VAL A 607 -10.74 6.63 -16.36
C VAL A 607 -9.37 6.65 -15.73
N ILE A 608 -8.89 7.85 -15.39
CA ILE A 608 -7.62 8.06 -14.68
C ILE A 608 -7.92 8.58 -13.29
N ALA A 609 -7.20 8.10 -12.29
CA ALA A 609 -7.22 8.63 -10.94
C ALA A 609 -5.88 8.38 -10.24
N GLY A 610 -5.49 9.28 -9.36
CA GLY A 610 -4.25 9.16 -8.58
C GLY A 610 -3.73 10.52 -8.12
N LYS A 611 -2.98 10.49 -7.02
CA LYS A 611 -2.32 11.67 -6.46
C LYS A 611 -0.88 11.74 -7.01
N ALA A 612 -0.40 12.95 -7.31
CA ALA A 612 1.01 13.24 -7.55
C ALA A 612 1.65 13.71 -6.23
N ALA A 613 2.90 13.36 -5.95
CA ALA A 613 3.62 13.94 -4.83
C ALA A 613 3.68 15.47 -4.95
N SER A 614 3.62 16.18 -3.82
CA SER A 614 3.43 17.64 -3.79
C SER A 614 4.51 18.41 -4.56
N ALA A 615 5.77 17.97 -4.45
CA ALA A 615 6.91 18.55 -5.15
C ALA A 615 7.11 18.06 -6.60
N TYR A 616 6.34 17.04 -7.04
CA TYR A 616 6.59 16.39 -8.34
C TYR A 616 5.92 17.14 -9.51
N VAL A 617 6.57 18.16 -10.01
CA VAL A 617 6.06 19.08 -11.06
C VAL A 617 5.63 18.33 -12.33
N ALA A 618 6.43 17.36 -12.83
CA ALA A 618 6.11 16.61 -14.04
C ALA A 618 4.81 15.81 -13.87
N ALA A 619 4.64 15.13 -12.74
CA ALA A 619 3.42 14.38 -12.44
C ALA A 619 2.18 15.30 -12.33
N LYS A 620 2.31 16.48 -11.71
CA LYS A 620 1.25 17.48 -11.66
C LYS A 620 0.87 18.00 -13.07
N SER A 621 1.88 18.17 -13.94
CA SER A 621 1.65 18.55 -15.35
C SER A 621 0.90 17.47 -16.13
N ILE A 622 1.15 16.17 -15.85
CA ILE A 622 0.40 15.05 -16.43
C ILE A 622 -1.07 15.08 -15.99
N ILE A 623 -1.36 15.38 -14.72
CA ILE A 623 -2.74 15.58 -14.25
C ILE A 623 -3.43 16.71 -15.01
N GLN A 624 -2.75 17.86 -15.16
CA GLN A 624 -3.30 18.99 -15.89
C GLN A 624 -3.55 18.64 -17.36
N LEU A 625 -2.63 17.92 -18.00
CA LEU A 625 -2.78 17.48 -19.39
C LEU A 625 -4.00 16.54 -19.54
N ALA A 626 -4.21 15.62 -18.59
CA ALA A 626 -5.38 14.74 -18.60
C ALA A 626 -6.69 15.55 -18.56
N HIS A 627 -6.78 16.58 -17.73
CA HIS A 627 -7.94 17.46 -17.66
C HIS A 627 -8.12 18.29 -18.95
N ASP A 628 -7.05 18.83 -19.50
CA ASP A 628 -7.10 19.66 -20.72
C ASP A 628 -7.49 18.81 -21.94
N ILE A 629 -6.95 17.59 -22.09
CA ILE A 629 -7.36 16.63 -23.13
C ILE A 629 -8.84 16.24 -22.91
N GLY A 630 -9.23 15.89 -21.69
CA GLY A 630 -10.61 15.50 -21.37
C GLY A 630 -11.61 16.60 -21.71
N ARG A 631 -11.28 17.87 -21.41
CA ARG A 631 -12.12 19.02 -21.76
C ARG A 631 -12.34 19.13 -23.28
N VAL A 632 -11.31 18.94 -24.08
CA VAL A 632 -11.42 19.01 -25.57
C VAL A 632 -12.19 17.81 -26.12
N VAL A 633 -11.76 16.60 -25.76
CA VAL A 633 -12.33 15.33 -26.26
C VAL A 633 -13.81 15.18 -25.89
N ASN A 634 -14.15 15.45 -24.61
CA ASN A 634 -15.51 15.26 -24.11
C ASN A 634 -16.53 16.24 -24.68
N SER A 635 -16.07 17.41 -25.18
CA SER A 635 -16.93 18.45 -25.73
C SER A 635 -17.01 18.46 -27.28
N ASP A 636 -16.16 17.69 -27.96
CA ASP A 636 -16.16 17.63 -29.43
C ASP A 636 -17.34 16.78 -29.93
N PRO A 637 -18.33 17.42 -30.70
CA PRO A 637 -19.49 16.69 -31.17
C PRO A 637 -19.16 15.58 -32.19
N ARG A 638 -18.00 15.64 -32.89
CA ARG A 638 -17.54 14.61 -33.83
C ARG A 638 -17.18 13.30 -33.06
N VAL A 639 -16.70 13.46 -31.82
CA VAL A 639 -16.34 12.34 -30.94
C VAL A 639 -17.59 11.73 -30.31
N GLY A 640 -18.50 12.55 -29.78
CA GLY A 640 -19.71 12.07 -29.10
C GLY A 640 -19.40 11.06 -27.99
N ASP A 641 -20.00 9.87 -28.06
CA ASP A 641 -19.82 8.79 -27.08
C ASP A 641 -18.70 7.79 -27.48
N LYS A 642 -18.01 8.01 -28.61
CA LYS A 642 -16.96 7.10 -29.09
C LYS A 642 -15.73 7.14 -28.19
N LEU A 643 -15.46 8.28 -27.53
CA LEU A 643 -14.34 8.45 -26.59
C LEU A 643 -14.71 9.45 -25.50
N LYS A 644 -14.47 9.08 -24.27
CA LYS A 644 -14.53 9.96 -23.10
C LYS A 644 -13.24 9.78 -22.28
N LEU A 645 -12.73 10.89 -21.73
CA LEU A 645 -11.62 10.88 -20.77
C LEU A 645 -12.07 11.59 -19.50
N VAL A 646 -11.96 10.91 -18.36
CA VAL A 646 -12.28 11.47 -17.05
C VAL A 646 -11.12 11.24 -16.08
N PHE A 647 -10.85 12.26 -15.27
CA PHE A 647 -9.94 12.19 -14.15
C PHE A 647 -10.75 12.31 -12.85
N LEU A 648 -10.78 11.24 -12.04
CA LEU A 648 -11.46 11.23 -10.75
C LEU A 648 -10.50 11.71 -9.65
N PRO A 649 -10.81 12.80 -8.95
CA PRO A 649 -9.93 13.36 -7.93
C PRO A 649 -9.95 12.54 -6.64
N ASN A 650 -8.98 12.80 -5.79
CA ASN A 650 -8.86 12.28 -4.44
C ASN A 650 -8.93 10.75 -4.34
N TYR A 651 -8.22 10.06 -5.23
CA TYR A 651 -8.16 8.60 -5.24
C TYR A 651 -7.77 8.03 -3.88
N GLY A 652 -8.57 7.12 -3.37
CA GLY A 652 -8.43 6.40 -2.11
C GLY A 652 -9.05 5.01 -2.20
N VAL A 653 -9.11 4.28 -1.08
CA VAL A 653 -9.64 2.90 -1.04
C VAL A 653 -11.12 2.86 -1.39
N SER A 654 -11.93 3.76 -0.82
CA SER A 654 -13.38 3.80 -1.05
C SER A 654 -13.72 4.07 -2.53
N LEU A 655 -12.95 4.94 -3.21
CA LEU A 655 -13.12 5.18 -4.64
C LEU A 655 -12.66 3.97 -5.47
N ALA A 656 -11.57 3.31 -5.07
CA ALA A 656 -11.08 2.10 -5.71
C ALA A 656 -12.10 0.96 -5.65
N GLU A 657 -12.85 0.81 -4.55
CA GLU A 657 -13.92 -0.19 -4.38
C GLU A 657 -15.11 0.01 -5.35
N VAL A 658 -15.25 1.21 -5.91
CA VAL A 658 -16.25 1.50 -6.95
C VAL A 658 -15.65 1.32 -8.35
N ILE A 659 -14.43 1.78 -8.59
CA ILE A 659 -13.82 1.78 -9.92
C ILE A 659 -13.38 0.37 -10.34
N ILE A 660 -12.73 -0.39 -9.44
CA ILE A 660 -12.15 -1.70 -9.79
C ILE A 660 -13.21 -2.71 -10.28
N PRO A 661 -14.37 -2.89 -9.63
CA PRO A 661 -15.41 -3.75 -10.13
C PRO A 661 -15.99 -3.35 -11.50
N ALA A 662 -15.95 -2.04 -11.80
CA ALA A 662 -16.50 -1.48 -13.04
C ALA A 662 -15.53 -1.55 -14.24
N ALA A 663 -14.25 -1.78 -14.02
CA ALA A 663 -13.24 -1.78 -15.08
C ALA A 663 -13.41 -3.00 -16.02
N ASP A 664 -13.36 -2.74 -17.32
CA ASP A 664 -13.21 -3.77 -18.35
C ASP A 664 -11.73 -4.03 -18.67
N LEU A 665 -10.94 -2.97 -18.78
CA LEU A 665 -9.50 -3.00 -19.07
C LEU A 665 -8.71 -2.35 -17.94
N SER A 666 -7.62 -2.99 -17.54
CA SER A 666 -6.69 -2.55 -16.50
C SER A 666 -5.35 -2.18 -17.13
N GLU A 667 -4.95 -0.90 -17.00
CA GLU A 667 -3.70 -0.36 -17.53
C GLU A 667 -2.53 -0.60 -16.55
N GLN A 668 -1.65 -1.55 -16.90
CA GLN A 668 -0.47 -1.94 -16.13
C GLN A 668 0.79 -1.76 -16.97
N ILE A 669 1.01 -0.51 -17.40
CA ILE A 669 1.88 -0.11 -18.51
C ILE A 669 3.19 0.56 -18.04
N SER A 670 3.71 0.24 -16.86
CA SER A 670 5.04 0.69 -16.41
C SER A 670 6.14 0.32 -17.42
N THR A 671 7.23 1.07 -17.42
CA THR A 671 8.42 0.65 -18.19
C THR A 671 8.95 -0.65 -17.60
N ALA A 672 9.26 -1.65 -18.43
CA ALA A 672 9.74 -2.94 -17.96
C ALA A 672 10.96 -2.80 -17.04
N GLY A 673 10.92 -3.49 -15.89
CA GLY A 673 11.95 -3.43 -14.86
C GLY A 673 11.78 -2.29 -13.85
N THR A 674 10.65 -1.57 -13.82
CA THR A 674 10.45 -0.43 -12.91
C THR A 674 9.37 -0.65 -11.84
N GLU A 675 8.32 -1.40 -12.14
CA GLU A 675 7.28 -1.74 -11.15
C GLU A 675 7.65 -3.04 -10.43
N ALA A 676 7.99 -2.97 -9.17
CA ALA A 676 8.43 -4.13 -8.40
C ALA A 676 7.41 -5.28 -8.39
N SER A 677 6.14 -4.98 -8.24
CA SER A 677 5.05 -5.98 -8.28
C SER A 677 3.78 -5.39 -8.88
N GLY A 678 3.30 -4.28 -8.32
CA GLY A 678 1.91 -3.89 -8.44
C GLY A 678 0.99 -4.79 -7.60
N THR A 679 -0.12 -4.24 -7.13
CA THR A 679 -1.22 -5.00 -6.53
C THR A 679 -2.57 -4.55 -7.08
N GLY A 680 -2.61 -3.43 -7.79
CA GLY A 680 -3.78 -2.98 -8.54
C GLY A 680 -4.18 -4.00 -9.62
N ASN A 681 -3.19 -4.48 -10.39
CA ASN A 681 -3.35 -5.53 -11.39
C ASN A 681 -4.10 -6.75 -10.83
N MET A 682 -3.72 -7.25 -9.67
CA MET A 682 -4.37 -8.39 -9.02
C MET A 682 -5.85 -8.13 -8.68
N LYS A 683 -6.16 -6.93 -8.15
CA LYS A 683 -7.53 -6.53 -7.79
C LYS A 683 -8.44 -6.43 -9.02
N PHE A 684 -7.93 -5.86 -10.11
CA PHE A 684 -8.64 -5.75 -11.37
C PHE A 684 -8.96 -7.12 -11.96
N ALA A 685 -7.95 -8.01 -12.06
CA ALA A 685 -8.14 -9.35 -12.61
C ALA A 685 -9.09 -10.21 -11.76
N LEU A 686 -9.03 -10.11 -10.42
CA LEU A 686 -10.00 -10.72 -9.49
C LEU A 686 -11.45 -10.25 -9.73
N ASN A 687 -11.63 -9.04 -10.28
CA ASN A 687 -12.93 -8.47 -10.63
C ASN A 687 -13.27 -8.61 -12.13
N GLY A 688 -12.52 -9.46 -12.86
CA GLY A 688 -12.79 -9.77 -14.26
C GLY A 688 -12.45 -8.66 -15.24
N ALA A 689 -11.56 -7.74 -14.89
CA ALA A 689 -10.96 -6.84 -15.85
C ALA A 689 -9.82 -7.56 -16.58
N LEU A 690 -9.72 -7.40 -17.91
CA LEU A 690 -8.56 -7.86 -18.67
C LEU A 690 -7.41 -6.87 -18.45
N THR A 691 -6.18 -7.35 -18.54
CA THR A 691 -5.00 -6.52 -18.34
C THR A 691 -4.33 -6.21 -19.67
N ILE A 692 -4.07 -4.93 -19.94
CA ILE A 692 -3.05 -4.50 -20.89
C ILE A 692 -1.82 -4.08 -20.10
N GLY A 693 -0.65 -4.64 -20.43
CA GLY A 693 0.52 -4.38 -19.61
C GLY A 693 1.83 -4.81 -20.27
N THR A 694 2.90 -4.35 -19.66
CA THR A 694 4.27 -4.75 -20.01
C THR A 694 4.69 -6.01 -19.25
N TRP A 695 5.77 -6.65 -19.68
CA TRP A 695 6.43 -7.72 -18.94
C TRP A 695 7.20 -7.14 -17.77
N ASP A 696 6.46 -6.78 -16.70
CA ASP A 696 6.98 -6.12 -15.52
C ASP A 696 6.25 -6.58 -14.24
N GLY A 697 6.95 -6.60 -13.13
CA GLY A 697 6.40 -6.93 -11.83
C GLY A 697 5.59 -8.24 -11.82
N ALA A 698 4.45 -8.21 -11.13
CA ALA A 698 3.56 -9.37 -11.02
C ALA A 698 2.74 -9.65 -12.30
N ASN A 699 2.77 -8.79 -13.32
CA ASN A 699 2.07 -9.05 -14.58
C ASN A 699 2.51 -10.39 -15.20
N ILE A 700 3.80 -10.72 -15.07
CA ILE A 700 4.40 -11.96 -15.61
C ILE A 700 3.76 -13.18 -14.93
N GLU A 701 3.75 -13.19 -13.60
CA GLU A 701 3.18 -14.31 -12.83
C GLU A 701 1.66 -14.40 -13.03
N MET A 702 0.98 -13.27 -13.25
CA MET A 702 -0.44 -13.24 -13.59
C MET A 702 -0.69 -13.87 -14.96
N ALA A 703 0.07 -13.50 -15.99
CA ALA A 703 -0.02 -14.09 -17.33
C ALA A 703 0.22 -15.61 -17.29
N GLN A 704 1.19 -16.07 -16.49
CA GLN A 704 1.42 -17.50 -16.27
C GLN A 704 0.25 -18.21 -15.56
N ALA A 705 -0.44 -17.52 -14.66
CA ALA A 705 -1.53 -18.11 -13.87
C ALA A 705 -2.84 -18.31 -14.67
N PHE A 706 -3.20 -17.37 -15.52
CA PHE A 706 -4.46 -17.45 -16.30
C PHE A 706 -4.26 -17.71 -17.79
N GLY A 707 -2.99 -17.79 -18.28
CA GLY A 707 -2.61 -17.98 -19.68
C GLY A 707 -2.22 -16.66 -20.36
N GLU A 708 -1.07 -16.64 -21.02
CA GLU A 708 -0.53 -15.43 -21.68
C GLU A 708 -1.48 -14.87 -22.74
N GLU A 709 -2.25 -15.75 -23.41
CA GLU A 709 -3.26 -15.40 -24.39
C GLU A 709 -4.45 -14.61 -23.81
N ASN A 710 -4.62 -14.62 -22.50
CA ASN A 710 -5.67 -13.89 -21.77
C ASN A 710 -5.20 -12.54 -21.23
N MET A 711 -4.04 -12.06 -21.68
CA MET A 711 -3.46 -10.76 -21.38
C MET A 711 -3.00 -10.06 -22.66
N PHE A 712 -3.20 -8.75 -22.73
CA PHE A 712 -2.66 -7.93 -23.80
C PHE A 712 -1.28 -7.42 -23.41
N THR A 713 -0.23 -8.06 -23.94
CA THR A 713 1.15 -7.69 -23.68
C THR A 713 1.72 -6.84 -24.80
N PHE A 714 2.56 -5.87 -24.44
CA PHE A 714 3.25 -4.99 -25.39
C PHE A 714 4.60 -4.48 -24.83
N GLY A 715 5.37 -3.89 -25.72
CA GLY A 715 6.53 -3.09 -25.41
C GLY A 715 7.80 -3.87 -25.12
N LEU A 716 8.86 -3.12 -24.88
CA LEU A 716 10.20 -3.63 -24.58
C LEU A 716 10.21 -4.45 -23.30
N ARG A 717 11.04 -5.51 -23.29
CA ARG A 717 11.37 -6.25 -22.07
C ARG A 717 12.57 -5.62 -21.35
N THR A 718 12.79 -5.95 -20.08
CA THR A 718 13.92 -5.38 -19.31
C THR A 718 15.28 -5.47 -20.01
N PRO A 719 15.70 -6.61 -20.60
CA PRO A 719 16.96 -6.67 -21.33
C PRO A 719 17.01 -5.75 -22.56
N ASP A 720 15.86 -5.55 -23.23
CA ASP A 720 15.78 -4.66 -24.40
C ASP A 720 15.95 -3.20 -23.99
N VAL A 721 15.33 -2.80 -22.87
CA VAL A 721 15.48 -1.45 -22.29
C VAL A 721 16.93 -1.17 -21.96
N GLU A 722 17.61 -2.10 -21.28
CA GLU A 722 19.04 -1.98 -20.94
C GLU A 722 19.92 -1.89 -22.18
N LYS A 723 19.66 -2.74 -23.18
CA LYS A 723 20.40 -2.76 -24.43
C LYS A 723 20.25 -1.43 -25.18
N ILE A 724 19.02 -0.93 -25.35
CA ILE A 724 18.77 0.33 -26.07
C ILE A 724 19.44 1.50 -25.34
N LYS A 725 19.35 1.56 -24.00
CA LYS A 725 20.04 2.57 -23.19
C LYS A 725 21.56 2.51 -23.37
N SER A 726 22.14 1.33 -23.40
CA SER A 726 23.59 1.14 -23.56
C SER A 726 24.11 1.53 -24.96
N LEU A 727 23.24 1.44 -25.98
CA LEU A 727 23.55 1.81 -27.35
C LEU A 727 23.36 3.30 -27.66
N GLY A 728 22.76 4.05 -26.73
CA GLY A 728 22.43 5.47 -26.91
C GLY A 728 21.03 5.65 -27.48
N TYR A 729 20.03 5.68 -26.60
CA TYR A 729 18.63 5.90 -26.96
C TYR A 729 18.38 7.33 -27.42
N ASP A 730 17.85 7.52 -28.64
CA ASP A 730 17.37 8.79 -29.15
C ASP A 730 15.87 8.72 -29.43
N PRO A 731 15.02 9.35 -28.58
CA PRO A 731 13.56 9.31 -28.74
C PRO A 731 13.07 10.02 -30.00
N ARG A 732 13.84 10.95 -30.60
CA ARG A 732 13.45 11.70 -31.80
C ARG A 732 13.31 10.78 -33.01
N LEU A 733 14.14 9.75 -33.13
CA LEU A 733 14.06 8.79 -34.22
C LEU A 733 12.69 8.11 -34.30
N TYR A 734 12.13 7.72 -33.14
CA TYR A 734 10.81 7.12 -33.07
C TYR A 734 9.71 8.09 -33.50
N VAL A 735 9.85 9.38 -33.17
CA VAL A 735 8.90 10.42 -33.60
C VAL A 735 9.04 10.70 -35.11
N GLU A 736 10.25 10.67 -35.66
CA GLU A 736 10.49 10.88 -37.07
C GLU A 736 9.95 9.73 -37.92
N GLU A 737 10.04 8.51 -37.46
CA GLU A 737 9.58 7.31 -38.16
C GLU A 737 8.06 7.07 -38.01
N ASN A 738 7.40 7.65 -36.99
CA ASN A 738 5.98 7.44 -36.70
C ASN A 738 5.16 8.73 -36.87
N ALA A 739 4.49 8.87 -38.01
CA ALA A 739 3.67 10.04 -38.31
C ALA A 739 2.52 10.28 -37.31
N GLN A 740 1.93 9.21 -36.77
CA GLN A 740 0.87 9.31 -35.75
C GLN A 740 1.43 9.87 -34.43
N LEU A 741 2.57 9.36 -33.96
CA LEU A 741 3.25 9.85 -32.77
C LEU A 741 3.67 11.32 -32.94
N ARG A 742 4.25 11.66 -34.09
CA ARG A 742 4.62 13.05 -34.43
C ARG A 742 3.42 13.97 -34.29
N ARG A 743 2.28 13.62 -34.93
CA ARG A 743 1.05 14.42 -34.86
C ARG A 743 0.55 14.61 -33.42
N VAL A 744 0.65 13.59 -32.57
CA VAL A 744 0.29 13.65 -31.15
C VAL A 744 1.17 14.63 -30.39
N ILE A 745 2.51 14.51 -30.55
CA ILE A 745 3.46 15.40 -29.89
C ILE A 745 3.28 16.84 -30.36
N ASP A 746 3.15 17.09 -31.67
CA ASP A 746 2.94 18.40 -32.26
C ASP A 746 1.64 19.06 -31.76
N ALA A 747 0.56 18.29 -31.61
CA ALA A 747 -0.71 18.81 -31.10
C ALA A 747 -0.60 19.27 -29.65
N ILE A 748 0.09 18.48 -28.79
CA ILE A 748 0.30 18.86 -27.39
C ILE A 748 1.24 20.08 -27.29
N ALA A 749 2.36 20.07 -28.02
CA ALA A 749 3.34 21.14 -28.03
C ALA A 749 2.78 22.43 -28.64
N GLY A 750 1.93 22.31 -29.68
CA GLY A 750 1.29 23.44 -30.35
C GLY A 750 0.11 24.05 -29.61
N GLY A 751 -0.28 23.51 -28.46
CA GLY A 751 -1.33 24.09 -27.61
C GLY A 751 -2.76 23.68 -27.99
N ALA A 752 -2.96 22.63 -28.80
CA ALA A 752 -4.29 22.16 -29.21
C ALA A 752 -5.21 21.82 -28.01
N PHE A 753 -4.65 21.37 -26.89
CA PHE A 753 -5.39 21.03 -25.66
C PHE A 753 -5.34 22.11 -24.59
N SER A 754 -4.42 23.09 -24.71
CA SER A 754 -4.19 24.16 -23.72
C SER A 754 -4.84 25.52 -24.08
N GLY A 755 -5.79 25.52 -25.03
CA GLY A 755 -6.46 26.75 -25.49
C GLY A 755 -5.55 27.68 -26.30
N GLY A 756 -4.57 27.12 -27.02
CA GLY A 756 -3.59 27.85 -27.84
C GLY A 756 -2.29 28.21 -27.10
N ASP A 757 -2.16 27.89 -25.81
CA ASP A 757 -0.94 28.14 -25.04
C ASP A 757 0.12 27.05 -25.34
N ALA A 758 0.98 27.30 -26.32
CA ALA A 758 2.07 26.40 -26.70
C ALA A 758 3.21 26.28 -25.65
N THR A 759 3.18 27.09 -24.59
CA THR A 759 4.20 27.04 -23.54
C THR A 759 3.87 26.08 -22.40
N ARG A 760 2.59 25.79 -22.20
CA ARG A 760 2.09 25.04 -21.03
C ARG A 760 2.71 23.68 -20.85
N TYR A 761 2.87 22.92 -21.93
CA TYR A 761 3.41 21.55 -21.90
C TYR A 761 4.79 21.43 -22.52
N ARG A 762 5.45 22.56 -22.82
CA ARG A 762 6.78 22.55 -23.47
C ARG A 762 7.81 21.74 -22.67
N ALA A 763 7.90 21.95 -21.35
CA ALA A 763 8.84 21.21 -20.51
C ALA A 763 8.59 19.68 -20.56
N LEU A 764 7.32 19.26 -20.69
CA LEU A 764 6.95 17.85 -20.77
C LEU A 764 7.32 17.27 -22.15
N THR A 765 6.99 17.97 -23.26
CA THR A 765 7.30 17.52 -24.60
C THR A 765 8.80 17.59 -24.92
N ASP A 766 9.52 18.63 -24.47
CA ASP A 766 10.97 18.73 -24.63
C ASP A 766 11.68 17.57 -23.91
N ARG A 767 11.20 17.20 -22.72
CA ARG A 767 11.76 16.05 -21.97
C ARG A 767 11.52 14.73 -22.70
N LEU A 768 10.33 14.52 -23.29
CA LEU A 768 10.05 13.34 -24.11
C LEU A 768 10.96 13.26 -25.34
N LEU A 769 11.27 14.40 -25.98
CA LEU A 769 12.10 14.47 -27.18
C LEU A 769 13.61 14.43 -26.89
N SER A 770 14.03 14.74 -25.64
CA SER A 770 15.46 14.83 -25.30
C SER A 770 15.99 13.64 -24.50
N SER A 771 15.18 13.06 -23.62
CA SER A 771 15.66 12.03 -22.71
C SER A 771 14.76 10.79 -22.59
N ASP A 772 13.43 10.97 -22.61
CA ASP A 772 12.42 9.88 -22.51
C ASP A 772 12.87 8.68 -21.67
N VAL A 773 13.23 8.95 -20.42
CA VAL A 773 13.85 8.00 -19.47
C VAL A 773 13.08 6.69 -19.37
N TYR A 774 11.76 6.75 -19.60
CA TYR A 774 10.84 5.64 -19.42
C TYR A 774 10.33 5.03 -20.75
N MET A 775 11.04 5.24 -21.87
CA MET A 775 10.82 4.58 -23.17
C MET A 775 9.39 4.73 -23.74
N LEU A 776 8.74 5.89 -23.53
CA LEU A 776 7.38 6.11 -24.06
C LEU A 776 7.35 6.11 -25.57
N MET A 777 8.36 6.74 -26.20
CA MET A 777 8.42 6.87 -27.66
C MET A 777 8.70 5.51 -28.31
N ALA A 778 9.58 4.70 -27.71
CA ALA A 778 9.90 3.37 -28.19
C ALA A 778 8.70 2.41 -28.13
N ASP A 779 7.91 2.46 -27.06
CA ASP A 779 6.77 1.55 -26.84
C ASP A 779 5.46 2.04 -27.48
N PHE A 780 5.37 3.29 -27.94
CA PHE A 780 4.11 3.90 -28.40
C PHE A 780 3.43 3.11 -29.53
N ALA A 781 4.18 2.72 -30.56
CA ALA A 781 3.62 2.03 -31.72
C ALA A 781 3.00 0.67 -31.33
N ASP A 782 3.71 -0.12 -30.53
CA ASP A 782 3.24 -1.43 -30.09
C ASP A 782 2.06 -1.29 -29.11
N TYR A 783 2.08 -0.28 -28.24
CA TYR A 783 0.97 0.03 -27.38
C TYR A 783 -0.30 0.35 -28.15
N VAL A 784 -0.23 1.23 -29.16
CA VAL A 784 -1.38 1.57 -30.03
C VAL A 784 -1.89 0.34 -30.80
N ALA A 785 -1.00 -0.47 -31.35
CA ALA A 785 -1.37 -1.72 -32.03
C ALA A 785 -2.07 -2.71 -31.07
N THR A 786 -1.59 -2.80 -29.84
CA THR A 786 -2.19 -3.66 -28.81
C THR A 786 -3.54 -3.12 -28.36
N GLN A 787 -3.73 -1.82 -28.25
CA GLN A 787 -5.04 -1.20 -27.99
C GLN A 787 -6.07 -1.48 -29.10
N ALA A 788 -5.62 -1.62 -30.36
CA ALA A 788 -6.51 -2.05 -31.45
C ALA A 788 -6.95 -3.53 -31.28
N ARG A 789 -6.07 -4.39 -30.76
CA ARG A 789 -6.43 -5.78 -30.40
C ARG A 789 -7.46 -5.82 -29.28
N VAL A 790 -7.37 -4.92 -28.31
CA VAL A 790 -8.37 -4.76 -27.23
C VAL A 790 -9.72 -4.40 -27.82
N ASP A 791 -9.78 -3.40 -28.73
CA ASP A 791 -11.04 -3.03 -29.39
C ASP A 791 -11.67 -4.19 -30.16
N ALA A 792 -10.85 -4.93 -30.92
CA ALA A 792 -11.32 -6.08 -31.68
C ALA A 792 -11.92 -7.19 -30.79
N LEU A 793 -11.31 -7.47 -29.64
CA LEU A 793 -11.87 -8.45 -28.70
C LEU A 793 -13.13 -7.93 -28.02
N TYR A 794 -13.19 -6.65 -27.63
CA TYR A 794 -14.34 -6.07 -26.96
C TYR A 794 -15.60 -6.06 -27.86
N ALA A 795 -15.40 -6.02 -29.18
CA ALA A 795 -16.48 -6.16 -30.16
C ALA A 795 -17.15 -7.56 -30.14
N ASP A 796 -16.53 -8.57 -29.50
CA ASP A 796 -17.10 -9.90 -29.23
C ASP A 796 -17.37 -10.08 -27.72
N PRO A 797 -18.57 -9.76 -27.22
CA PRO A 797 -18.89 -9.84 -25.79
C PRO A 797 -18.77 -11.26 -25.21
N ALA A 798 -18.94 -12.30 -26.02
CA ALA A 798 -18.82 -13.68 -25.55
C ALA A 798 -17.35 -14.05 -25.33
N ALA A 799 -16.47 -13.69 -26.25
CA ALA A 799 -15.04 -13.88 -26.12
C ALA A 799 -14.47 -13.04 -24.95
N TRP A 800 -14.91 -11.80 -24.80
CA TRP A 800 -14.51 -10.92 -23.68
C TRP A 800 -14.86 -11.53 -22.32
N SER A 801 -16.14 -11.94 -22.14
CA SER A 801 -16.63 -12.53 -20.89
C SER A 801 -15.95 -13.84 -20.55
N ARG A 802 -15.64 -14.64 -21.58
CA ARG A 802 -14.87 -15.89 -21.42
C ARG A 802 -13.45 -15.60 -20.88
N GLN A 803 -12.74 -14.63 -21.44
CA GLN A 803 -11.41 -14.27 -20.95
C GLN A 803 -11.49 -13.67 -19.53
N ALA A 804 -12.48 -12.84 -19.24
CA ALA A 804 -12.71 -12.32 -17.89
C ALA A 804 -12.92 -13.45 -16.85
N ALA A 805 -13.68 -14.48 -17.20
CA ALA A 805 -13.87 -15.66 -16.35
C ALA A 805 -12.57 -16.45 -16.12
N LEU A 806 -11.74 -16.61 -17.16
CA LEU A 806 -10.43 -17.26 -17.06
C LEU A 806 -9.46 -16.46 -16.18
N ASN A 807 -9.47 -15.12 -16.30
CA ASN A 807 -8.67 -14.25 -15.44
C ASN A 807 -9.05 -14.44 -13.97
N ILE A 808 -10.36 -14.36 -13.62
CA ILE A 808 -10.81 -14.61 -12.24
C ILE A 808 -10.34 -15.97 -11.75
N ALA A 809 -10.55 -17.03 -12.56
CA ALA A 809 -10.19 -18.40 -12.20
C ALA A 809 -8.69 -18.59 -11.93
N GLY A 810 -7.83 -17.82 -12.62
CA GLY A 810 -6.37 -17.88 -12.47
C GLY A 810 -5.84 -17.13 -11.25
N MET A 811 -6.64 -16.28 -10.60
CA MET A 811 -6.13 -15.36 -9.56
C MET A 811 -5.95 -15.99 -8.18
N GLY A 812 -6.18 -17.28 -8.01
CA GLY A 812 -6.06 -17.96 -6.72
C GLY A 812 -4.69 -17.83 -6.03
N TRP A 813 -3.63 -17.73 -6.81
CA TRP A 813 -2.25 -17.51 -6.31
C TRP A 813 -2.05 -16.16 -5.61
N PHE A 814 -2.78 -15.12 -6.03
CA PHE A 814 -2.56 -13.74 -5.59
C PHE A 814 -3.36 -13.37 -4.34
N SER A 815 -3.56 -14.32 -3.43
CA SER A 815 -4.13 -14.12 -2.09
C SER A 815 -3.06 -13.58 -1.12
N SER A 816 -3.40 -12.55 -0.34
CA SER A 816 -2.54 -12.11 0.77
C SER A 816 -2.41 -13.19 1.86
N ASP A 817 -3.39 -14.08 2.01
CA ASP A 817 -3.30 -15.20 2.96
C ASP A 817 -2.17 -16.17 2.54
N ARG A 818 -2.09 -16.50 1.23
CA ARG A 818 -0.96 -17.28 0.69
C ARG A 818 0.37 -16.55 0.90
N THR A 819 0.41 -15.23 0.63
CA THR A 819 1.60 -14.41 0.83
C THR A 819 2.09 -14.48 2.28
N ILE A 820 1.19 -14.30 3.25
CA ILE A 820 1.53 -14.38 4.67
C ILE A 820 1.98 -15.78 5.08
N ALA A 821 1.36 -16.83 4.55
CA ALA A 821 1.80 -18.21 4.79
C ALA A 821 3.25 -18.42 4.32
N GLU A 822 3.64 -17.88 3.16
CA GLU A 822 5.04 -17.93 2.69
C GLU A 822 5.99 -17.10 3.57
N TYR A 823 5.59 -15.92 4.04
CA TYR A 823 6.39 -15.17 5.02
C TYR A 823 6.60 -15.97 6.33
N VAL A 824 5.56 -16.63 6.84
CA VAL A 824 5.67 -17.49 8.02
C VAL A 824 6.69 -18.60 7.77
N GLU A 825 6.58 -19.30 6.64
CA GLU A 825 7.47 -20.42 6.31
C GLU A 825 8.92 -19.96 6.12
N ARG A 826 9.16 -18.91 5.35
CA ARG A 826 10.49 -18.51 4.87
C ARG A 826 11.20 -17.49 5.75
N VAL A 827 10.43 -16.65 6.47
CA VAL A 827 10.97 -15.45 7.13
C VAL A 827 10.66 -15.43 8.63
N TRP A 828 9.42 -15.74 9.06
CA TRP A 828 8.99 -15.50 10.43
C TRP A 828 8.91 -16.74 11.32
N SER A 829 9.20 -17.92 10.82
CA SER A 829 9.35 -19.12 11.64
C SER A 829 10.70 -19.15 12.39
N ARG A 830 10.79 -19.92 13.48
CA ARG A 830 12.08 -20.20 14.12
C ARG A 830 13.03 -20.97 13.21
N ALA A 831 12.49 -21.83 12.35
CA ALA A 831 13.29 -22.60 11.39
C ALA A 831 13.98 -21.70 10.35
N SER A 832 13.45 -20.49 10.08
CA SER A 832 14.08 -19.53 9.17
C SER A 832 15.35 -18.88 9.72
N LEU A 833 15.66 -19.04 11.00
CA LEU A 833 16.87 -18.48 11.63
C LEU A 833 18.14 -19.29 11.35
N GLY A 834 18.04 -20.51 10.80
CA GLY A 834 19.16 -21.40 10.46
C GLY A 834 19.55 -22.29 11.62
#